data_841e917b30652ba3a7d410fb52bb1aca
#
_entry.id   841e917b30652ba3a7d410fb52bb1aca
#
_cell.length_a   1.000
_cell.length_b   1.000
_cell.length_c   1.000
_cell.angle_alpha   90.00
_cell.angle_beta   90.00
_cell.angle_gamma   90.00
#
_symmetry.space_group_name_H-M   'P 1'
#
loop_
_entity.id
_entity.type
_entity.pdbx_description
1 polymer ?
#
loop_
_entity_poly.entity_id
_entity_poly.type
_entity_poly.pdbx_seq_one_letter_code
_entity_poly.pdbx_strand_id
1 'polypeptide(L)'
;MALFCAAMMLPAAAQWTPGDNNLVPIANDTTLEYNRPVVIRKADGSTLLAYRTYGYHINPETGTRQAKRYFYLHFQKLDKDGNKVFGDEGVLISYKRTGSAAYSKLSMDTLSNGNVVLSFADFRMGDTTYISSEDLRAYAYCYTQDGQPVWSTDGVRLPVFPQLDEAVMRRHVQEKVTVSGENIYFTAIAEEELLVPQGDSIVAKYIEYLQVSCLDYEGNILSSRIDSVAHYISYDVRPAPEGKLYLVYTNIEEGYSVECLDATCQNIWSKPSVIEPYSVVSRSGLGSERSVAPKDMIPMSDGGMAFLYFAYPPNMGTSLLYYNRISTDGSTFPEHVRLTDSIARHHDHIYLIEGENLHVFESRVREITSKRSEFYLYYTRVRLSDGSKLIEEPIGKIWDMHVNASPTFIGLVKANGLFRLITYTIDRHFATFFNDVTTYDPDGKIQFSKPIFGGDQYMSDIEFVNEDNMGYFLLTKGEYGSDGLWMACVDLTDDTNTQLVTAELPGKFSVNAEGKQVQFSQGNMKYMKSHEFPIISDRQWEELDGYNQWIKKADYINWLDLFGWGTGTNEELIKYDTLAPYATFTDWGNLDYRNLSDGAVTWRTMSADEWEYLLNGRENAAQKRAIGGVRWAQQAASAQPGAFLLPDDFVLPDSLKMDVNATSFYKNTYSFGEFYQLQQAGAVFLPLDGYRKDTVVYDYDGNTSSFPTVGHYWTSTPDGELNAKSIKIDKTGVSIESAERCLGMSVRLVKDVDSEQGIEDVLFDDKQNRTRKILMDGQLYIIRDGRIYNATGVQVK
;
A
#
# COMPACT_ATOMS: atom_id res chain seq x y z
N MET A 1 59.86 -18.67 -15.14
CA MET A 1 58.84 -19.44 -14.45
C MET A 1 57.78 -18.47 -13.99
N ALA A 2 56.79 -18.19 -14.85
CA ALA A 2 55.70 -17.24 -14.58
C ALA A 2 54.48 -18.04 -14.07
N LEU A 3 54.13 -17.81 -12.85
CA LEU A 3 52.92 -18.36 -12.23
C LEU A 3 51.70 -17.59 -12.80
N PHE A 4 50.91 -18.26 -13.65
CA PHE A 4 49.58 -17.81 -13.99
C PHE A 4 48.66 -18.15 -12.78
N CYS A 5 48.28 -17.15 -12.00
CA CYS A 5 47.12 -17.26 -11.13
C CYS A 5 45.87 -17.19 -12.01
N ALA A 6 45.28 -18.31 -12.34
CA ALA A 6 43.93 -18.39 -12.82
C ALA A 6 43.01 -18.07 -11.61
N ALA A 7 42.53 -16.83 -11.51
CA ALA A 7 41.40 -16.53 -10.66
C ALA A 7 40.21 -17.32 -11.21
N MET A 8 39.79 -18.36 -10.51
CA MET A 8 38.50 -18.97 -10.73
C MET A 8 37.45 -17.88 -10.39
N MET A 9 36.87 -17.30 -11.44
CA MET A 9 35.62 -16.57 -11.27
C MET A 9 34.59 -17.61 -10.81
N LEU A 10 34.29 -17.60 -9.52
CA LEU A 10 33.09 -18.23 -9.03
C LEU A 10 31.93 -17.58 -9.80
N PRO A 11 30.97 -18.35 -10.34
CA PRO A 11 29.77 -17.74 -10.92
C PRO A 11 29.17 -16.83 -9.84
N ALA A 12 28.96 -15.57 -10.17
CA ALA A 12 28.23 -14.67 -9.29
C ALA A 12 26.90 -15.37 -8.96
N ALA A 13 26.65 -15.63 -7.69
CA ALA A 13 25.34 -16.12 -7.26
C ALA A 13 24.30 -15.14 -7.76
N ALA A 14 23.18 -15.63 -8.31
CA ALA A 14 22.07 -14.79 -8.72
C ALA A 14 21.76 -13.78 -7.61
N GLN A 15 21.67 -12.50 -7.97
CA GLN A 15 21.40 -11.43 -7.01
C GLN A 15 19.97 -11.48 -6.54
N TRP A 16 19.06 -12.01 -7.37
CA TRP A 16 17.69 -12.28 -7.00
C TRP A 16 17.61 -13.57 -6.16
N THR A 17 17.42 -13.40 -4.87
CA THR A 17 16.97 -14.49 -4.01
C THR A 17 15.55 -14.14 -3.64
N PRO A 18 14.52 -14.80 -4.21
CA PRO A 18 13.13 -14.50 -3.85
C PRO A 18 12.92 -14.63 -2.34
N GLY A 19 12.32 -13.60 -1.75
CA GLY A 19 12.02 -13.59 -0.32
C GLY A 19 11.54 -12.24 0.15
N ASP A 20 10.69 -12.26 1.14
CA ASP A 20 9.94 -11.09 1.61
C ASP A 20 10.80 -9.94 2.15
N ASN A 21 12.08 -10.20 2.44
CA ASN A 21 13.01 -9.23 3.02
C ASN A 21 14.33 -9.07 2.23
N ASN A 22 14.42 -9.64 1.04
CA ASN A 22 15.63 -9.58 0.22
C ASN A 22 15.70 -8.30 -0.61
N LEU A 23 16.09 -7.22 0.02
CA LEU A 23 16.37 -5.95 -0.65
C LEU A 23 17.79 -5.93 -1.19
N VAL A 24 17.91 -5.76 -2.51
CA VAL A 24 19.19 -5.64 -3.21
C VAL A 24 19.49 -4.18 -3.49
N PRO A 25 20.64 -3.64 -3.09
CA PRO A 25 20.99 -2.25 -3.37
C PRO A 25 21.28 -2.06 -4.86
N ILE A 26 20.56 -1.15 -5.49
CA ILE A 26 20.80 -0.72 -6.87
C ILE A 26 21.81 0.42 -6.88
N ALA A 27 21.59 1.41 -6.02
CA ALA A 27 22.52 2.52 -5.81
C ALA A 27 22.35 3.02 -4.36
N ASN A 28 23.42 3.10 -3.60
CA ASN A 28 23.35 3.35 -2.15
C ASN A 28 24.47 4.27 -1.63
N ASP A 29 24.87 5.27 -2.41
CA ASP A 29 25.76 6.32 -1.88
C ASP A 29 24.98 7.17 -0.87
N THR A 30 25.27 7.01 0.40
CA THR A 30 24.61 7.72 1.51
C THR A 30 24.84 9.22 1.54
N THR A 31 25.67 9.76 0.65
CA THR A 31 25.85 11.21 0.46
C THR A 31 24.87 11.81 -0.53
N LEU A 32 24.06 10.98 -1.21
CA LEU A 32 23.08 11.34 -2.21
C LEU A 32 21.66 10.97 -1.76
N GLU A 33 20.69 11.70 -2.23
CA GLU A 33 19.27 11.36 -2.15
C GLU A 33 18.81 10.77 -3.48
N TYR A 34 18.03 9.70 -3.44
CA TYR A 34 17.50 9.01 -4.62
C TYR A 34 16.00 9.27 -4.71
N ASN A 35 15.50 9.59 -5.88
CA ASN A 35 14.08 9.87 -6.02
C ASN A 35 13.52 9.60 -7.42
N ARG A 36 12.21 9.40 -7.44
CA ARG A 36 11.38 9.23 -8.64
C ARG A 36 11.95 8.24 -9.65
N PRO A 37 12.23 6.99 -9.23
CA PRO A 37 12.61 5.96 -10.16
C PRO A 37 11.45 5.64 -11.12
N VAL A 38 11.78 5.16 -12.31
CA VAL A 38 10.84 4.50 -13.23
C VAL A 38 11.42 3.18 -13.64
N VAL A 39 10.57 2.18 -13.85
CA VAL A 39 10.98 0.80 -14.13
C VAL A 39 10.19 0.20 -15.28
N ILE A 40 10.85 -0.57 -16.13
CA ILE A 40 10.24 -1.40 -17.16
C ILE A 40 10.82 -2.80 -17.04
N ARG A 41 9.96 -3.80 -16.86
CA ARG A 41 10.33 -5.21 -16.94
C ARG A 41 10.15 -5.69 -18.37
N LYS A 42 11.18 -6.33 -18.93
CA LYS A 42 11.16 -6.83 -20.29
C LYS A 42 10.85 -8.33 -20.33
N ALA A 43 10.28 -8.78 -21.45
CA ALA A 43 9.95 -10.19 -21.66
C ALA A 43 11.16 -11.15 -21.63
N ASP A 44 12.39 -10.63 -21.78
CA ASP A 44 13.64 -11.41 -21.64
C ASP A 44 14.08 -11.57 -20.18
N GLY A 45 13.29 -11.07 -19.23
CA GLY A 45 13.59 -11.08 -17.80
C GLY A 45 14.57 -9.99 -17.38
N SER A 46 15.02 -9.10 -18.25
CA SER A 46 15.81 -7.94 -17.85
C SER A 46 14.93 -6.80 -17.32
N THR A 47 15.48 -5.95 -16.47
CA THR A 47 14.81 -4.78 -15.92
C THR A 47 15.57 -3.52 -16.32
N LEU A 48 14.86 -2.58 -16.92
CA LEU A 48 15.36 -1.24 -17.23
C LEU A 48 14.85 -0.29 -16.17
N LEU A 49 15.71 0.57 -15.65
CA LEU A 49 15.34 1.55 -14.66
C LEU A 49 16.09 2.88 -14.91
N ALA A 50 15.40 3.97 -14.65
CA ALA A 50 16.02 5.30 -14.63
C ALA A 50 15.64 5.98 -13.32
N TYR A 51 16.56 6.76 -12.76
CA TYR A 51 16.39 7.40 -11.47
C TYR A 51 17.18 8.68 -11.37
N ARG A 52 16.81 9.54 -10.44
CA ARG A 52 17.52 10.78 -10.16
C ARG A 52 18.26 10.66 -8.83
N THR A 53 19.44 11.26 -8.80
CA THR A 53 20.20 11.50 -7.58
C THR A 53 20.28 12.99 -7.29
N TYR A 54 20.18 13.37 -6.01
CA TYR A 54 20.31 14.74 -5.57
C TYR A 54 21.38 14.86 -4.49
N GLY A 55 22.39 15.69 -4.73
CA GLY A 55 23.50 15.84 -3.79
C GLY A 55 24.67 16.65 -4.31
N TYR A 56 25.79 16.55 -3.63
CA TYR A 56 27.06 17.16 -4.02
C TYR A 56 27.85 16.18 -4.91
N HIS A 57 27.57 16.20 -6.19
CA HIS A 57 28.20 15.30 -7.15
C HIS A 57 29.62 15.74 -7.52
N ILE A 58 30.39 14.82 -8.11
CA ILE A 58 31.63 15.11 -8.83
C ILE A 58 31.22 15.49 -10.25
N ASN A 59 31.64 16.68 -10.72
CA ASN A 59 31.40 17.08 -12.09
C ASN A 59 32.22 16.17 -13.02
N PRO A 60 31.62 15.45 -13.97
CA PRO A 60 32.31 14.50 -14.81
C PRO A 60 33.29 15.15 -15.80
N GLU A 61 33.12 16.44 -16.15
CA GLU A 61 34.01 17.16 -17.05
C GLU A 61 35.27 17.66 -16.33
N THR A 62 35.15 18.08 -15.08
CA THR A 62 36.24 18.73 -14.33
C THR A 62 36.88 17.84 -13.28
N GLY A 63 36.22 16.72 -12.91
CA GLY A 63 36.62 15.83 -11.81
C GLY A 63 36.54 16.47 -10.41
N THR A 64 35.91 17.63 -10.28
CA THR A 64 35.84 18.36 -9.00
C THR A 64 34.47 18.21 -8.36
N ARG A 65 34.43 18.17 -7.01
CA ARG A 65 33.18 18.17 -6.27
C ARG A 65 32.47 19.52 -6.45
N GLN A 66 31.18 19.46 -6.79
CA GLN A 66 30.36 20.66 -6.97
C GLN A 66 30.13 21.37 -5.64
N ALA A 67 30.12 22.72 -5.69
CA ALA A 67 29.90 23.56 -4.51
C ALA A 67 28.42 23.63 -4.07
N LYS A 68 27.49 23.16 -4.91
CA LYS A 68 26.04 23.14 -4.66
C LYS A 68 25.49 21.74 -4.95
N ARG A 69 24.32 21.42 -4.40
CA ARG A 69 23.61 20.19 -4.69
C ARG A 69 22.89 20.30 -6.04
N TYR A 70 22.95 19.24 -6.83
CA TYR A 70 22.33 19.15 -8.16
C TYR A 70 21.61 17.82 -8.32
N PHE A 71 20.70 17.77 -9.28
CA PHE A 71 20.10 16.53 -9.75
C PHE A 71 20.91 15.95 -10.91
N TYR A 72 21.21 14.66 -10.83
CA TYR A 72 21.77 13.88 -11.92
C TYR A 72 20.77 12.80 -12.31
N LEU A 73 20.70 12.49 -13.60
CA LEU A 73 19.85 11.45 -14.14
C LEU A 73 20.69 10.25 -14.56
N HIS A 74 20.30 9.08 -14.10
CA HIS A 74 20.95 7.81 -14.35
C HIS A 74 20.01 6.83 -15.03
N PHE A 75 20.59 5.95 -15.88
CA PHE A 75 19.94 4.81 -16.52
C PHE A 75 20.70 3.55 -16.18
N GLN A 76 20.01 2.52 -15.72
CA GLN A 76 20.58 1.23 -15.34
C GLN A 76 19.78 0.10 -15.96
N LYS A 77 20.46 -1.01 -16.25
CA LYS A 77 19.86 -2.27 -16.64
C LYS A 77 20.28 -3.35 -15.67
N LEU A 78 19.33 -4.15 -15.23
CA LEU A 78 19.58 -5.38 -14.51
C LEU A 78 19.32 -6.55 -15.47
N ASP A 79 20.18 -7.56 -15.45
CA ASP A 79 19.91 -8.79 -16.18
C ASP A 79 18.78 -9.60 -15.49
N LYS A 80 18.44 -10.75 -16.08
CA LYS A 80 17.38 -11.62 -15.52
C LYS A 80 17.69 -12.12 -14.10
N ASP A 81 18.97 -12.17 -13.73
CA ASP A 81 19.44 -12.61 -12.42
C ASP A 81 19.65 -11.44 -11.43
N GLY A 82 19.30 -10.20 -11.84
CA GLY A 82 19.37 -8.99 -11.02
C GLY A 82 20.75 -8.33 -10.96
N ASN A 83 21.72 -8.76 -11.77
CA ASN A 83 23.03 -8.14 -11.79
C ASN A 83 23.01 -6.84 -12.61
N LYS A 84 23.75 -5.83 -12.14
CA LYS A 84 23.89 -4.54 -12.81
C LYS A 84 24.71 -4.67 -14.08
N VAL A 85 24.14 -4.29 -15.22
CA VAL A 85 24.81 -4.40 -16.53
C VAL A 85 25.71 -3.19 -16.80
N PHE A 86 25.33 -2.00 -16.31
CA PHE A 86 26.05 -0.74 -16.57
C PHE A 86 26.95 -0.31 -15.40
N GLY A 87 27.43 -1.25 -14.58
CA GLY A 87 28.26 -0.95 -13.41
C GLY A 87 27.42 -0.41 -12.23
N ASP A 88 28.10 0.07 -11.19
CA ASP A 88 27.45 0.38 -9.91
C ASP A 88 26.51 1.59 -9.97
N GLU A 89 26.84 2.60 -10.76
CA GLU A 89 26.06 3.84 -10.84
C GLU A 89 25.17 3.94 -12.08
N GLY A 90 25.28 2.96 -13.01
CA GLY A 90 24.58 3.02 -14.30
C GLY A 90 25.21 4.04 -15.28
N VAL A 91 24.50 4.30 -16.39
CA VAL A 91 24.87 5.31 -17.38
C VAL A 91 24.38 6.69 -16.88
N LEU A 92 25.28 7.66 -16.79
CA LEU A 92 24.94 9.04 -16.50
C LEU A 92 24.37 9.70 -17.77
N ILE A 93 23.04 9.96 -17.79
CA ILE A 93 22.34 10.58 -18.92
C ILE A 93 22.51 12.10 -18.90
N SER A 94 22.26 12.71 -17.75
CA SER A 94 22.40 14.17 -17.58
C SER A 94 22.94 14.49 -16.20
N TYR A 95 23.97 15.35 -16.17
CA TYR A 95 24.52 16.00 -14.99
C TYR A 95 24.27 17.49 -14.97
N LYS A 96 23.46 17.95 -15.93
CA LYS A 96 23.04 19.35 -16.03
C LYS A 96 21.95 19.57 -14.97
N ARG A 97 21.82 20.78 -14.47
CA ARG A 97 20.96 21.14 -13.37
C ARG A 97 19.53 20.77 -13.70
N THR A 98 19.06 19.67 -13.12
CA THR A 98 17.66 19.30 -13.22
C THR A 98 16.87 20.07 -12.19
N GLY A 99 15.66 20.51 -12.56
CA GLY A 99 14.83 21.36 -11.74
C GLY A 99 14.38 20.80 -10.42
N SER A 100 13.73 21.64 -9.64
CA SER A 100 13.10 21.25 -8.41
C SER A 100 12.31 19.94 -8.60
N ALA A 101 12.53 18.97 -7.72
CA ALA A 101 11.89 17.65 -7.75
C ALA A 101 10.34 17.70 -7.82
N ALA A 102 9.74 18.84 -7.51
CA ALA A 102 8.29 18.99 -7.46
C ALA A 102 7.59 18.95 -8.84
N TYR A 103 8.28 19.35 -9.91
CA TYR A 103 7.63 19.60 -11.21
C TYR A 103 8.01 18.63 -12.32
N SER A 104 9.21 18.05 -12.30
CA SER A 104 9.68 17.13 -13.32
C SER A 104 9.34 15.69 -12.97
N LYS A 105 8.62 14.99 -13.85
CA LYS A 105 8.40 13.54 -13.78
C LYS A 105 9.31 12.88 -14.79
N LEU A 106 10.00 11.83 -14.38
CA LEU A 106 10.76 10.98 -15.29
C LEU A 106 9.76 10.09 -16.05
N SER A 107 9.94 9.97 -17.36
CA SER A 107 9.15 9.08 -18.21
C SER A 107 10.08 8.23 -19.05
N MET A 108 9.74 6.96 -19.25
CA MET A 108 10.51 5.97 -19.99
C MET A 108 9.58 5.06 -20.77
N ASP A 109 9.97 4.73 -22.02
CA ASP A 109 9.29 3.75 -22.85
C ASP A 109 10.28 3.01 -23.76
N THR A 110 9.86 1.93 -24.41
CA THR A 110 10.71 1.10 -25.25
C THR A 110 10.25 1.05 -26.70
N LEU A 111 11.20 1.20 -27.63
CA LEU A 111 10.97 1.06 -29.06
C LEU A 111 10.90 -0.41 -29.48
N SER A 112 10.27 -0.70 -30.63
CA SER A 112 10.17 -2.06 -31.18
C SER A 112 11.52 -2.72 -31.45
N ASN A 113 12.58 -1.93 -31.73
CA ASN A 113 13.95 -2.39 -31.88
C ASN A 113 14.67 -2.63 -30.55
N GLY A 114 14.00 -2.42 -29.44
CA GLY A 114 14.50 -2.59 -28.08
C GLY A 114 15.25 -1.40 -27.49
N ASN A 115 15.46 -0.31 -28.23
CA ASN A 115 16.02 0.91 -27.67
C ASN A 115 15.05 1.54 -26.67
N VAL A 116 15.59 2.39 -25.80
CA VAL A 116 14.85 3.02 -24.69
C VAL A 116 14.79 4.51 -24.89
N VAL A 117 13.59 5.06 -24.82
CA VAL A 117 13.37 6.50 -24.84
C VAL A 117 13.03 6.99 -23.44
N LEU A 118 13.67 8.09 -23.03
CA LEU A 118 13.46 8.74 -21.74
C LEU A 118 13.14 10.22 -21.94
N SER A 119 12.32 10.78 -21.06
CA SER A 119 12.12 12.23 -21.01
C SER A 119 12.16 12.78 -19.60
N PHE A 120 12.66 14.00 -19.50
CA PHE A 120 12.67 14.80 -18.28
C PHE A 120 12.89 16.27 -18.61
N ALA A 121 12.63 17.15 -17.64
CA ALA A 121 12.95 18.57 -17.77
C ALA A 121 14.20 18.95 -16.99
N ASP A 122 15.04 19.80 -17.57
CA ASP A 122 16.25 20.33 -16.92
C ASP A 122 16.45 21.85 -17.18
N PHE A 123 17.40 22.46 -16.46
CA PHE A 123 17.68 23.91 -16.46
C PHE A 123 18.88 24.30 -17.33
N ARG A 124 19.26 23.56 -18.34
CA ARG A 124 20.51 23.82 -19.04
C ARG A 124 20.56 25.13 -19.81
N MET A 125 19.45 25.84 -19.95
CA MET A 125 19.35 27.12 -20.65
C MET A 125 19.49 28.35 -19.72
N GLY A 126 19.45 28.15 -18.39
CA GLY A 126 19.52 29.25 -17.44
C GLY A 126 20.93 29.78 -17.20
N ASP A 127 21.07 31.07 -16.84
CA ASP A 127 22.33 31.66 -16.39
C ASP A 127 22.80 30.93 -15.10
N THR A 128 24.10 30.65 -15.07
CA THR A 128 24.75 29.88 -14.01
C THR A 128 24.70 30.53 -12.62
N THR A 129 24.28 31.78 -12.51
CA THR A 129 24.28 32.56 -11.27
C THR A 129 22.95 32.50 -10.51
N TYR A 130 21.82 32.27 -11.19
CA TYR A 130 20.50 32.20 -10.56
C TYR A 130 19.69 31.06 -11.16
N ILE A 131 19.45 30.02 -10.38
CA ILE A 131 18.56 28.91 -10.79
C ILE A 131 17.17 29.28 -10.32
N SER A 132 16.34 29.80 -11.21
CA SER A 132 14.92 29.92 -10.96
C SER A 132 14.23 28.65 -11.46
N SER A 133 13.14 28.24 -10.81
CA SER A 133 12.26 27.15 -11.30
C SER A 133 11.65 27.45 -12.68
N GLU A 134 11.97 28.61 -13.23
CA GLU A 134 11.40 29.26 -14.41
C GLU A 134 12.06 28.82 -15.72
N ASP A 135 13.26 28.20 -15.66
CA ASP A 135 14.05 27.85 -16.85
C ASP A 135 14.03 26.37 -17.22
N LEU A 136 13.05 25.62 -16.72
CA LEU A 136 12.89 24.19 -17.05
C LEU A 136 12.50 24.01 -18.53
N ARG A 137 13.25 23.15 -19.24
CA ARG A 137 12.91 22.71 -20.60
C ARG A 137 12.86 21.21 -20.68
N ALA A 138 11.88 20.67 -21.41
CA ALA A 138 11.72 19.25 -21.62
C ALA A 138 12.65 18.73 -22.70
N TYR A 139 13.33 17.62 -22.40
CA TYR A 139 14.23 16.91 -23.29
C TYR A 139 13.89 15.42 -23.33
N ALA A 140 14.05 14.82 -24.51
CA ALA A 140 13.97 13.39 -24.71
C ALA A 140 15.32 12.82 -25.16
N TYR A 141 15.60 11.59 -24.76
CA TYR A 141 16.83 10.85 -25.03
C TYR A 141 16.52 9.45 -25.52
N CYS A 142 17.36 8.91 -26.39
CA CYS A 142 17.26 7.51 -26.79
C CYS A 142 18.59 6.82 -26.57
N TYR A 143 18.53 5.64 -25.92
CA TYR A 143 19.67 4.79 -25.61
C TYR A 143 19.43 3.38 -26.15
N THR A 144 20.51 2.70 -26.56
CA THR A 144 20.47 1.26 -26.84
C THR A 144 20.29 0.47 -25.55
N GLN A 145 19.95 -0.80 -25.67
CA GLN A 145 19.90 -1.73 -24.54
C GLN A 145 21.28 -1.95 -23.85
N ASP A 146 22.37 -1.55 -24.49
CA ASP A 146 23.73 -1.59 -23.97
C ASP A 146 24.19 -0.25 -23.38
N GLY A 147 23.25 0.70 -23.20
CA GLY A 147 23.50 2.00 -22.58
C GLY A 147 24.23 3.00 -23.48
N GLN A 148 24.29 2.77 -24.80
CA GLN A 148 24.91 3.73 -25.73
C GLN A 148 23.87 4.72 -26.24
N PRO A 149 24.18 6.04 -26.30
CA PRO A 149 23.27 7.04 -26.85
C PRO A 149 23.03 6.77 -28.35
N VAL A 150 21.75 6.79 -28.75
CA VAL A 150 21.31 6.72 -30.15
C VAL A 150 21.16 8.13 -30.73
N TRP A 151 20.57 9.02 -29.94
CA TRP A 151 20.44 10.43 -30.28
C TRP A 151 21.61 11.26 -29.73
N SER A 152 21.59 12.57 -30.02
CA SER A 152 22.55 13.49 -29.40
C SER A 152 22.57 13.31 -27.87
N THR A 153 23.76 13.35 -27.29
CA THR A 153 23.95 13.35 -25.83
C THR A 153 23.32 14.57 -25.13
N ASP A 154 23.02 15.61 -25.91
CA ASP A 154 22.26 16.78 -25.43
C ASP A 154 20.75 16.52 -25.42
N GLY A 155 20.27 15.42 -26.00
CA GLY A 155 18.86 15.08 -26.15
C GLY A 155 18.15 15.94 -27.21
N VAL A 156 16.90 15.56 -27.47
CA VAL A 156 15.98 16.30 -28.32
C VAL A 156 15.11 17.19 -27.45
N ARG A 157 15.22 18.51 -27.62
CA ARG A 157 14.39 19.49 -26.92
C ARG A 157 13.05 19.64 -27.61
N LEU A 158 11.95 19.72 -26.81
CA LEU A 158 10.67 20.19 -27.36
C LEU A 158 10.81 21.55 -28.02
N PRO A 159 10.28 21.73 -29.22
CA PRO A 159 10.39 23.00 -29.93
C PRO A 159 9.68 24.14 -29.19
N VAL A 160 10.23 25.33 -29.28
CA VAL A 160 9.54 26.55 -28.88
C VAL A 160 8.68 27.00 -30.08
N PHE A 161 7.40 27.19 -29.84
CA PHE A 161 6.52 27.67 -30.93
C PHE A 161 6.65 29.15 -31.13
N PRO A 162 6.50 29.60 -32.38
CA PRO A 162 6.59 31.06 -32.71
C PRO A 162 5.55 31.92 -31.98
N GLN A 163 4.46 31.28 -31.48
CA GLN A 163 3.43 31.96 -30.69
C GLN A 163 3.88 32.25 -29.26
N LEU A 164 4.86 31.48 -28.75
CA LEU A 164 5.43 31.71 -27.44
C LEU A 164 6.77 32.43 -27.62
N ASP A 165 6.87 33.60 -27.06
CA ASP A 165 8.17 34.26 -26.93
C ASP A 165 9.03 33.47 -25.94
N GLU A 166 10.21 32.97 -26.38
CA GLU A 166 11.13 32.22 -25.54
C GLU A 166 11.54 32.99 -24.28
N ALA A 167 11.51 34.33 -24.35
CA ALA A 167 11.80 35.23 -23.23
C ALA A 167 10.67 35.25 -22.19
N VAL A 168 9.45 34.82 -22.54
CA VAL A 168 8.24 34.84 -21.70
C VAL A 168 7.84 33.45 -21.27
N MET A 169 8.27 32.41 -22.03
CA MET A 169 8.03 31.02 -21.65
C MET A 169 8.88 30.65 -20.44
N ARG A 170 8.22 30.33 -19.33
CA ARG A 170 8.89 29.99 -18.07
C ARG A 170 9.42 28.59 -18.03
N ARG A 171 8.56 27.59 -18.26
CA ARG A 171 8.97 26.20 -18.05
C ARG A 171 8.12 25.19 -18.81
N HIS A 172 8.68 23.99 -19.01
CA HIS A 172 7.94 22.79 -19.31
C HIS A 172 7.71 21.98 -18.02
N VAL A 173 6.53 21.39 -17.88
CA VAL A 173 6.18 20.50 -16.77
C VAL A 173 5.41 19.29 -17.29
N GLN A 174 5.38 18.22 -16.49
CA GLN A 174 4.64 16.97 -16.78
C GLN A 174 5.04 16.33 -18.12
N GLU A 175 6.32 16.43 -18.48
CA GLU A 175 6.85 15.84 -19.70
C GLU A 175 6.69 14.33 -19.73
N LYS A 176 6.30 13.78 -20.91
CA LYS A 176 6.16 12.35 -21.17
C LYS A 176 6.63 11.98 -22.56
N VAL A 177 7.22 10.77 -22.67
CA VAL A 177 7.40 10.07 -23.93
C VAL A 177 6.46 8.86 -23.96
N THR A 178 5.89 8.60 -25.13
CA THR A 178 5.00 7.45 -25.37
C THR A 178 5.26 6.92 -26.75
N VAL A 179 5.57 5.64 -26.84
CA VAL A 179 5.80 4.94 -28.11
C VAL A 179 4.49 4.32 -28.59
N SER A 180 4.14 4.61 -29.83
CA SER A 180 2.98 4.00 -30.49
C SER A 180 3.36 3.59 -31.90
N GLY A 181 3.44 2.28 -32.18
CA GLY A 181 3.96 1.77 -33.43
C GLY A 181 5.39 2.25 -33.70
N GLU A 182 5.58 2.96 -34.83
CA GLU A 182 6.88 3.55 -35.20
C GLU A 182 6.99 5.04 -34.80
N ASN A 183 6.01 5.57 -34.10
CA ASN A 183 5.98 6.97 -33.68
C ASN A 183 6.36 7.12 -32.21
N ILE A 184 7.12 8.17 -31.89
CA ILE A 184 7.43 8.57 -30.54
C ILE A 184 6.73 9.91 -30.28
N TYR A 185 5.76 9.90 -29.39
CA TYR A 185 5.09 11.14 -28.99
C TYR A 185 5.77 11.71 -27.75
N PHE A 186 6.20 12.96 -27.87
CA PHE A 186 6.78 13.71 -26.78
C PHE A 186 5.84 14.85 -26.40
N THR A 187 5.34 14.82 -25.17
CA THR A 187 4.30 15.74 -24.68
C THR A 187 4.77 16.46 -23.43
N ALA A 188 4.33 17.71 -23.25
CA ALA A 188 4.54 18.49 -22.03
C ALA A 188 3.50 19.61 -21.92
N ILE A 189 3.36 20.19 -20.72
CA ILE A 189 2.71 21.46 -20.50
C ILE A 189 3.79 22.54 -20.56
N ALA A 190 3.60 23.55 -21.44
CA ALA A 190 4.40 24.77 -21.48
C ALA A 190 3.68 25.87 -20.69
N GLU A 191 4.36 26.48 -19.73
CA GLU A 191 3.81 27.58 -18.94
C GLU A 191 4.40 28.93 -19.42
N GLU A 192 3.52 29.89 -19.66
CA GLU A 192 3.83 31.28 -19.96
C GLU A 192 3.42 32.17 -18.79
N GLU A 193 4.27 33.13 -18.40
CA GLU A 193 3.90 34.14 -17.41
C GLU A 193 3.50 35.42 -18.09
N LEU A 194 2.29 35.88 -17.78
CA LEU A 194 1.82 37.21 -18.15
C LEU A 194 1.78 38.11 -16.91
N LEU A 195 2.47 39.24 -16.99
CA LEU A 195 2.39 40.29 -15.98
C LEU A 195 1.17 41.16 -16.27
N VAL A 196 0.09 41.02 -15.49
CA VAL A 196 -1.16 41.74 -15.70
C VAL A 196 -1.34 42.83 -14.64
N PRO A 197 -1.60 44.11 -15.00
CA PRO A 197 -1.92 45.15 -14.04
C PRO A 197 -3.24 44.83 -13.33
N GLN A 198 -3.22 44.85 -12.01
CA GLN A 198 -4.42 44.71 -11.16
C GLN A 198 -4.45 45.85 -10.13
N GLY A 199 -5.13 46.97 -10.47
CA GLY A 199 -5.06 48.20 -9.71
C GLY A 199 -3.66 48.79 -9.73
N ASP A 200 -3.11 49.11 -8.57
CA ASP A 200 -1.73 49.69 -8.45
C ASP A 200 -0.65 48.57 -8.36
N SER A 201 -1.01 47.32 -8.50
CA SER A 201 -0.11 46.15 -8.42
C SER A 201 0.00 45.46 -9.78
N ILE A 202 1.16 44.85 -10.06
CA ILE A 202 1.33 43.90 -11.15
C ILE A 202 1.25 42.49 -10.59
N VAL A 203 0.33 41.69 -11.11
CA VAL A 203 0.14 40.28 -10.71
C VAL A 203 0.56 39.37 -11.84
N ALA A 204 1.34 38.34 -11.54
CA ALA A 204 1.68 37.31 -12.48
C ALA A 204 0.48 36.38 -12.72
N LYS A 205 0.09 36.23 -13.98
CA LYS A 205 -0.90 35.25 -14.44
C LYS A 205 -0.19 34.23 -15.30
N TYR A 206 -0.39 32.94 -14.99
CA TYR A 206 0.17 31.85 -15.78
C TYR A 206 -0.86 31.35 -16.79
N ILE A 207 -0.39 31.13 -18.01
CA ILE A 207 -1.15 30.47 -19.08
C ILE A 207 -0.42 29.16 -19.37
N GLU A 208 -1.17 28.07 -19.41
CA GLU A 208 -0.68 26.73 -19.68
C GLU A 208 -1.10 26.32 -21.10
N TYR A 209 -0.16 25.74 -21.85
CA TYR A 209 -0.38 25.19 -23.17
C TYR A 209 0.02 23.75 -23.23
N LEU A 210 -0.83 22.89 -23.76
CA LEU A 210 -0.48 21.49 -24.01
C LEU A 210 0.27 21.39 -25.34
N GLN A 211 1.47 20.86 -25.25
CA GLN A 211 2.37 20.69 -26.37
C GLN A 211 2.54 19.19 -26.69
N VAL A 212 2.41 18.82 -27.95
CA VAL A 212 2.60 17.47 -28.48
C VAL A 212 3.54 17.56 -29.68
N SER A 213 4.58 16.70 -29.69
CA SER A 213 5.46 16.53 -30.86
C SER A 213 5.56 15.04 -31.20
N CYS A 214 5.53 14.72 -32.49
CA CYS A 214 5.79 13.37 -32.97
C CYS A 214 7.22 13.30 -33.52
N LEU A 215 7.99 12.29 -33.09
CA LEU A 215 9.36 12.05 -33.51
C LEU A 215 9.47 10.69 -34.20
N ASP A 216 10.45 10.58 -35.12
CA ASP A 216 10.89 9.29 -35.63
C ASP A 216 11.91 8.59 -34.69
N TYR A 217 12.37 7.41 -35.05
CA TYR A 217 13.34 6.64 -34.27
C TYR A 217 14.75 7.25 -34.26
N GLU A 218 15.04 8.11 -35.22
CA GLU A 218 16.30 8.90 -35.31
C GLU A 218 16.24 10.17 -34.44
N GLY A 219 15.09 10.51 -33.85
CA GLY A 219 14.88 11.69 -33.00
C GLY A 219 14.56 12.96 -33.79
N ASN A 220 14.22 12.84 -35.09
CA ASN A 220 13.78 14.00 -35.86
C ASN A 220 12.31 14.31 -35.51
N ILE A 221 12.01 15.57 -35.29
CA ILE A 221 10.65 16.04 -35.08
C ILE A 221 9.92 16.07 -36.42
N LEU A 222 8.94 15.18 -36.58
CA LEU A 222 8.13 15.08 -37.79
C LEU A 222 7.01 16.13 -37.82
N SER A 223 6.40 16.36 -36.68
CA SER A 223 5.30 17.31 -36.52
C SER A 223 5.22 17.79 -35.07
N SER A 224 4.56 18.93 -34.87
CA SER A 224 4.31 19.47 -33.55
C SER A 224 3.01 20.26 -33.52
N ARG A 225 2.34 20.24 -32.38
CA ARG A 225 1.14 21.00 -32.07
C ARG A 225 1.26 21.64 -30.70
N ILE A 226 0.74 22.86 -30.56
CA ILE A 226 0.50 23.49 -29.27
C ILE A 226 -0.95 23.98 -29.23
N ASP A 227 -1.63 23.63 -28.16
CA ASP A 227 -3.01 24.05 -27.92
C ASP A 227 -3.03 25.28 -27.03
N SER A 228 -3.63 26.36 -27.57
CA SER A 228 -3.71 27.66 -26.90
C SER A 228 -4.87 27.77 -25.90
N VAL A 229 -5.42 26.65 -25.46
CA VAL A 229 -6.55 26.68 -24.51
C VAL A 229 -6.01 26.97 -23.13
N ALA A 230 -6.39 28.11 -22.56
CA ALA A 230 -6.06 28.51 -21.22
C ALA A 230 -6.56 27.49 -20.19
N HIS A 231 -5.65 27.04 -19.31
CA HIS A 231 -5.95 26.25 -18.11
C HIS A 231 -6.13 24.73 -18.31
N TYR A 232 -5.10 24.04 -18.81
CA TYR A 232 -4.98 22.61 -18.64
C TYR A 232 -4.60 22.29 -17.19
N ILE A 233 -5.48 21.59 -16.47
CA ILE A 233 -5.21 21.19 -15.10
C ILE A 233 -4.30 19.94 -15.06
N SER A 234 -4.50 19.01 -16.01
CA SER A 234 -3.66 17.82 -16.17
C SER A 234 -3.96 17.11 -17.51
N TYR A 235 -3.01 16.29 -17.94
CA TYR A 235 -3.19 15.42 -19.10
C TYR A 235 -2.55 14.04 -18.87
N ASP A 236 -2.95 13.06 -19.66
CA ASP A 236 -2.26 11.78 -19.81
C ASP A 236 -2.34 11.30 -21.27
N VAL A 237 -1.43 10.39 -21.63
CA VAL A 237 -1.33 9.84 -22.99
C VAL A 237 -1.15 8.33 -22.95
N ARG A 238 -1.73 7.65 -23.96
CA ARG A 238 -1.54 6.22 -24.17
C ARG A 238 -1.43 5.92 -25.66
N PRO A 239 -0.71 4.87 -26.03
CA PRO A 239 -0.68 4.41 -27.41
C PRO A 239 -2.09 4.04 -27.90
N ALA A 240 -2.40 4.38 -29.13
CA ALA A 240 -3.60 4.00 -29.83
C ALA A 240 -3.25 3.13 -31.05
N PRO A 241 -4.22 2.37 -31.61
CA PRO A 241 -3.98 1.52 -32.80
C PRO A 241 -3.35 2.30 -33.96
N GLU A 242 -2.59 1.59 -34.79
CA GLU A 242 -1.97 2.11 -36.02
C GLU A 242 -0.98 3.28 -35.78
N GLY A 243 -0.26 3.25 -34.68
CA GLY A 243 0.74 4.28 -34.37
C GLY A 243 0.16 5.62 -33.96
N LYS A 244 -1.10 5.70 -33.58
CA LYS A 244 -1.80 6.89 -33.09
C LYS A 244 -1.60 7.06 -31.57
N LEU A 245 -2.06 8.20 -31.04
CA LEU A 245 -1.98 8.54 -29.62
C LEU A 245 -3.36 8.91 -29.10
N TYR A 246 -3.80 8.28 -28.02
CA TYR A 246 -4.87 8.83 -27.19
C TYR A 246 -4.30 9.90 -26.24
N LEU A 247 -4.85 11.10 -26.35
CA LEU A 247 -4.55 12.24 -25.49
C LEU A 247 -5.79 12.56 -24.65
N VAL A 248 -5.67 12.42 -23.36
CA VAL A 248 -6.73 12.73 -22.39
C VAL A 248 -6.32 13.94 -21.58
N TYR A 249 -7.19 14.90 -21.42
CA TYR A 249 -6.92 16.11 -20.66
C TYR A 249 -8.15 16.61 -19.92
N THR A 250 -7.90 17.35 -18.85
CA THR A 250 -8.91 18.12 -18.13
C THR A 250 -8.85 19.56 -18.58
N ASN A 251 -10.00 20.07 -19.01
CA ASN A 251 -10.17 21.45 -19.40
C ASN A 251 -11.22 22.10 -18.48
N ILE A 252 -10.93 23.30 -17.97
CA ILE A 252 -11.85 24.03 -17.09
C ILE A 252 -13.19 24.30 -17.75
N GLU A 253 -13.23 24.42 -19.07
CA GLU A 253 -14.47 24.73 -19.81
C GLU A 253 -15.24 23.50 -20.25
N GLU A 254 -14.58 22.39 -20.55
CA GLU A 254 -15.17 21.21 -21.18
C GLU A 254 -15.23 19.97 -20.28
N GLY A 255 -14.40 19.91 -19.21
CA GLY A 255 -14.28 18.74 -18.36
C GLY A 255 -13.23 17.75 -18.84
N TYR A 256 -13.48 16.42 -18.68
CA TYR A 256 -12.60 15.39 -19.22
C TYR A 256 -12.83 15.16 -20.69
N SER A 257 -11.83 15.43 -21.50
CA SER A 257 -11.88 15.31 -22.95
C SER A 257 -10.80 14.38 -23.47
N VAL A 258 -11.08 13.69 -24.58
CA VAL A 258 -10.16 12.79 -25.26
C VAL A 258 -10.05 13.14 -26.72
N GLU A 259 -8.84 13.11 -27.23
CA GLU A 259 -8.51 13.16 -28.65
C GLU A 259 -7.75 11.90 -29.07
N CYS A 260 -7.89 11.52 -30.34
CA CYS A 260 -7.03 10.53 -30.98
C CYS A 260 -6.17 11.23 -32.02
N LEU A 261 -4.87 11.32 -31.75
CA LEU A 261 -3.92 12.05 -32.62
C LEU A 261 -3.21 11.11 -33.57
N ASP A 262 -3.05 11.55 -34.84
CA ASP A 262 -2.17 10.89 -35.80
C ASP A 262 -0.71 11.39 -35.70
N ALA A 263 0.18 10.88 -36.58
CA ALA A 263 1.59 11.29 -36.62
C ALA A 263 1.80 12.78 -36.99
N THR A 264 0.77 13.46 -37.49
CA THR A 264 0.80 14.91 -37.72
C THR A 264 0.36 15.71 -36.49
N CYS A 265 0.15 15.03 -35.36
CA CYS A 265 -0.37 15.58 -34.11
C CYS A 265 -1.78 16.18 -34.22
N GLN A 266 -2.53 15.80 -35.26
CA GLN A 266 -3.90 16.27 -35.44
C GLN A 266 -4.91 15.25 -34.92
N ASN A 267 -6.01 15.75 -34.33
CA ASN A 267 -7.11 14.92 -33.92
C ASN A 267 -7.80 14.34 -35.15
N ILE A 268 -7.90 13.01 -35.23
CA ILE A 268 -8.57 12.32 -36.34
C ILE A 268 -10.10 12.38 -36.25
N TRP A 269 -10.64 12.72 -35.09
CA TRP A 269 -12.08 12.94 -34.93
C TRP A 269 -12.44 14.40 -35.24
N SER A 270 -13.69 14.64 -35.61
CA SER A 270 -14.17 15.97 -35.95
C SER A 270 -14.10 16.97 -34.79
N LYS A 271 -14.10 16.45 -33.54
CA LYS A 271 -13.98 17.20 -32.30
C LYS A 271 -13.48 16.28 -31.20
N PRO A 272 -12.93 16.82 -30.09
CA PRO A 272 -12.66 16.04 -28.89
C PRO A 272 -13.93 15.36 -28.36
N SER A 273 -13.78 14.16 -27.80
CA SER A 273 -14.87 13.44 -27.14
C SER A 273 -14.87 13.74 -25.65
N VAL A 274 -16.01 14.14 -25.11
CA VAL A 274 -16.15 14.46 -23.69
C VAL A 274 -16.50 13.19 -22.92
N ILE A 275 -15.64 12.79 -21.98
CA ILE A 275 -15.87 11.65 -21.08
C ILE A 275 -16.73 12.08 -19.90
N GLU A 276 -16.42 13.24 -19.32
CA GLU A 276 -17.12 13.81 -18.17
C GLU A 276 -17.22 15.33 -18.29
N PRO A 277 -18.41 15.92 -18.27
CA PRO A 277 -18.58 17.35 -18.42
C PRO A 277 -18.05 18.14 -17.21
N TYR A 278 -17.60 19.36 -17.48
CA TYR A 278 -17.04 20.29 -16.49
C TYR A 278 -17.91 20.50 -15.25
N SER A 279 -19.24 20.50 -15.36
CA SER A 279 -20.18 20.69 -14.24
C SER A 279 -19.99 19.65 -13.11
N VAL A 280 -19.39 18.51 -13.42
CA VAL A 280 -19.12 17.44 -12.48
C VAL A 280 -17.66 17.49 -11.98
N VAL A 281 -16.74 17.99 -12.81
CA VAL A 281 -15.29 18.06 -12.51
C VAL A 281 -14.95 19.32 -11.68
N SER A 282 -15.62 20.45 -11.87
CA SER A 282 -15.15 21.78 -11.45
C SER A 282 -15.50 22.22 -10.03
N ARG A 283 -16.00 21.42 -9.16
CA ARG A 283 -16.49 21.83 -7.83
C ARG A 283 -15.45 21.91 -6.70
N SER A 284 -14.24 22.23 -6.98
CA SER A 284 -13.35 22.74 -5.94
C SER A 284 -13.48 24.26 -5.82
N GLY A 285 -14.57 24.75 -5.23
CA GLY A 285 -14.72 26.15 -4.82
C GLY A 285 -13.78 26.54 -3.67
N LEU A 286 -12.72 25.80 -3.46
CA LEU A 286 -11.60 26.03 -2.57
C LEU A 286 -10.36 26.02 -3.46
N GLY A 287 -9.83 27.18 -3.78
CA GLY A 287 -8.66 27.46 -4.60
C GLY A 287 -7.38 26.65 -4.30
N SER A 288 -7.47 25.37 -4.35
CA SER A 288 -6.33 24.45 -4.39
C SER A 288 -6.41 23.65 -5.68
N GLU A 289 -5.44 23.87 -6.53
CA GLU A 289 -5.07 23.18 -7.75
C GLU A 289 -4.95 21.65 -7.55
N ARG A 290 -6.03 20.96 -7.28
CA ARG A 290 -6.03 19.51 -7.33
C ARG A 290 -6.46 19.08 -8.71
N SER A 291 -5.46 18.77 -9.52
CA SER A 291 -5.62 18.16 -10.82
C SER A 291 -6.47 16.89 -10.71
N VAL A 292 -7.66 16.96 -11.25
CA VAL A 292 -8.54 15.81 -11.43
C VAL A 292 -8.25 15.25 -12.81
N ALA A 293 -7.22 14.40 -12.94
CA ALA A 293 -6.95 13.66 -14.16
C ALA A 293 -7.75 12.36 -14.18
N PRO A 294 -8.07 11.82 -15.37
CA PRO A 294 -8.40 10.39 -15.43
C PRO A 294 -7.25 9.64 -14.81
N LYS A 295 -7.51 8.91 -13.75
CA LYS A 295 -6.44 8.24 -13.02
C LYS A 295 -5.91 7.07 -13.82
N ASP A 296 -6.79 6.37 -14.53
CA ASP A 296 -6.44 5.21 -15.31
C ASP A 296 -7.08 5.21 -16.70
N MET A 297 -6.22 4.99 -17.67
CA MET A 297 -6.54 4.78 -19.08
C MET A 297 -6.22 3.34 -19.43
N ILE A 298 -7.23 2.59 -19.75
CA ILE A 298 -7.20 1.13 -19.91
C ILE A 298 -7.36 0.79 -21.41
N PRO A 299 -6.30 0.36 -22.12
CA PRO A 299 -6.41 -0.08 -23.49
C PRO A 299 -7.34 -1.28 -23.62
N MET A 300 -8.25 -1.24 -24.60
CA MET A 300 -9.21 -2.30 -24.86
C MET A 300 -8.76 -3.17 -26.04
N SER A 301 -9.18 -4.43 -26.05
CA SER A 301 -8.84 -5.39 -27.14
C SER A 301 -9.41 -4.99 -28.50
N ASP A 302 -10.47 -4.18 -28.53
CA ASP A 302 -11.07 -3.64 -29.76
C ASP A 302 -10.37 -2.36 -30.25
N GLY A 303 -9.32 -1.94 -29.59
CA GLY A 303 -8.56 -0.72 -29.90
C GLY A 303 -9.14 0.55 -29.27
N GLY A 304 -10.25 0.47 -28.58
CA GLY A 304 -10.80 1.57 -27.77
C GLY A 304 -10.03 1.76 -26.44
N MET A 305 -10.54 2.66 -25.61
CA MET A 305 -9.97 3.00 -24.30
C MET A 305 -11.08 3.05 -23.25
N ALA A 306 -10.88 2.38 -22.12
CA ALA A 306 -11.72 2.57 -20.96
C ALA A 306 -11.03 3.50 -19.94
N PHE A 307 -11.82 4.11 -19.09
CA PHE A 307 -11.37 5.12 -18.13
C PHE A 307 -11.93 4.83 -16.75
N LEU A 308 -11.06 4.85 -15.75
CA LEU A 308 -11.42 5.04 -14.36
C LEU A 308 -11.05 6.46 -13.95
N TYR A 309 -12.01 7.21 -13.48
CA TYR A 309 -11.80 8.61 -13.08
C TYR A 309 -12.68 8.95 -11.89
N PHE A 310 -12.29 9.97 -11.15
CA PHE A 310 -13.12 10.50 -10.10
C PHE A 310 -13.70 11.86 -10.46
N ALA A 311 -14.94 12.06 -10.08
CA ALA A 311 -15.66 13.30 -10.30
C ALA A 311 -16.48 13.66 -9.07
N TYR A 312 -16.88 14.93 -8.99
CA TYR A 312 -17.68 15.48 -7.91
C TYR A 312 -19.12 15.65 -8.38
N PRO A 313 -20.07 14.77 -8.02
CA PRO A 313 -21.46 14.93 -8.42
C PRO A 313 -22.02 16.26 -7.90
N PRO A 314 -22.97 16.86 -8.62
CA PRO A 314 -23.68 18.04 -8.13
C PRO A 314 -24.29 17.80 -6.75
N ASN A 315 -24.03 18.69 -5.79
CA ASN A 315 -24.55 18.69 -4.43
C ASN A 315 -23.99 17.64 -3.47
N MET A 316 -22.97 16.83 -3.85
CA MET A 316 -22.43 15.79 -2.95
C MET A 316 -21.17 16.22 -2.20
N GLY A 317 -20.40 17.20 -2.64
CA GLY A 317 -19.19 17.66 -1.93
C GLY A 317 -18.07 16.60 -1.78
N THR A 318 -18.28 15.40 -2.33
CA THR A 318 -17.37 14.25 -2.23
C THR A 318 -17.02 13.72 -3.62
N SER A 319 -15.80 13.25 -3.80
CA SER A 319 -15.36 12.59 -5.03
C SER A 319 -15.86 11.14 -5.06
N LEU A 320 -16.33 10.69 -6.21
CA LEU A 320 -16.77 9.33 -6.47
C LEU A 320 -16.03 8.77 -7.68
N LEU A 321 -15.85 7.46 -7.72
CA LEU A 321 -15.22 6.75 -8.83
C LEU A 321 -16.24 6.41 -9.91
N TYR A 322 -15.85 6.65 -11.15
CA TYR A 322 -16.65 6.41 -12.35
C TYR A 322 -15.89 5.59 -13.36
N TYR A 323 -16.65 4.91 -14.22
CA TYR A 323 -16.18 4.20 -15.39
C TYR A 323 -16.85 4.76 -16.64
N ASN A 324 -16.08 4.94 -17.70
CA ASN A 324 -16.57 5.19 -19.06
C ASN A 324 -15.62 4.56 -20.08
N ARG A 325 -16.02 4.50 -21.34
CA ARG A 325 -15.15 4.04 -22.43
C ARG A 325 -15.35 4.89 -23.68
N ILE A 326 -14.34 4.88 -24.53
CA ILE A 326 -14.37 5.47 -25.85
C ILE A 326 -14.01 4.41 -26.88
N SER A 327 -14.75 4.36 -27.96
CA SER A 327 -14.48 3.51 -29.13
C SER A 327 -13.48 4.18 -30.07
N THR A 328 -12.94 3.43 -31.03
CA THR A 328 -11.96 3.95 -32.02
C THR A 328 -12.49 5.08 -32.89
N ASP A 329 -13.81 5.19 -33.02
CA ASP A 329 -14.50 6.28 -33.77
C ASP A 329 -14.78 7.52 -32.91
N GLY A 330 -14.40 7.51 -31.63
CA GLY A 330 -14.63 8.61 -30.69
C GLY A 330 -15.99 8.58 -29.99
N SER A 331 -16.81 7.55 -30.16
CA SER A 331 -18.07 7.42 -29.42
C SER A 331 -17.83 6.99 -27.98
N THR A 332 -18.58 7.55 -27.03
CA THR A 332 -18.56 7.24 -25.61
C THR A 332 -19.85 6.58 -25.16
N PHE A 333 -19.87 5.98 -23.97
CA PHE A 333 -21.12 5.55 -23.36
C PHE A 333 -22.03 6.77 -23.12
N PRO A 334 -23.33 6.64 -23.40
CA PRO A 334 -24.28 7.74 -23.20
C PRO A 334 -24.49 8.09 -21.73
N GLU A 335 -24.27 7.14 -20.82
CA GLU A 335 -24.38 7.33 -19.38
C GLU A 335 -23.07 6.92 -18.69
N HIS A 336 -22.64 7.74 -17.72
CA HIS A 336 -21.46 7.45 -16.93
C HIS A 336 -21.79 6.40 -15.87
N VAL A 337 -20.99 5.34 -15.83
CA VAL A 337 -21.20 4.27 -14.85
C VAL A 337 -20.54 4.68 -13.54
N ARG A 338 -21.36 4.99 -12.56
CA ARG A 338 -20.88 5.29 -11.21
C ARG A 338 -20.52 3.99 -10.49
N LEU A 339 -19.26 3.88 -10.03
CA LEU A 339 -18.77 2.72 -9.29
C LEU A 339 -18.94 2.87 -7.78
N THR A 340 -18.71 4.07 -7.24
CA THR A 340 -18.84 4.35 -5.80
C THR A 340 -20.28 4.72 -5.43
N ASP A 341 -20.98 3.86 -4.71
CA ASP A 341 -22.37 4.12 -4.26
C ASP A 341 -22.49 4.54 -2.79
N SER A 342 -21.41 4.51 -2.02
CA SER A 342 -21.44 4.83 -0.61
C SER A 342 -21.37 6.35 -0.34
N ILE A 343 -21.69 6.73 0.89
CA ILE A 343 -21.49 8.09 1.40
C ILE A 343 -20.02 8.43 1.68
N ALA A 344 -19.15 7.41 1.70
CA ALA A 344 -17.71 7.60 1.85
C ALA A 344 -17.11 8.05 0.52
N ARG A 345 -16.20 9.03 0.56
CA ARG A 345 -15.55 9.54 -0.65
C ARG A 345 -14.50 8.54 -1.17
N HIS A 346 -14.35 8.50 -2.49
CA HIS A 346 -13.23 7.82 -3.13
C HIS A 346 -11.88 8.38 -2.63
N HIS A 347 -10.93 7.49 -2.34
CA HIS A 347 -9.57 7.88 -1.96
C HIS A 347 -8.56 7.39 -2.98
N ASP A 348 -8.46 6.08 -3.18
CA ASP A 348 -7.52 5.44 -4.11
C ASP A 348 -8.13 4.18 -4.71
N HIS A 349 -7.64 3.74 -5.89
CA HIS A 349 -8.06 2.49 -6.50
C HIS A 349 -6.94 1.86 -7.32
N ILE A 350 -7.07 0.56 -7.52
CA ILE A 350 -6.26 -0.22 -8.44
C ILE A 350 -7.16 -1.22 -9.17
N TYR A 351 -6.77 -1.62 -10.36
CA TYR A 351 -7.58 -2.51 -11.17
C TYR A 351 -6.78 -3.62 -11.85
N LEU A 352 -7.50 -4.65 -12.27
CA LEU A 352 -6.99 -5.74 -13.12
C LEU A 352 -8.05 -6.15 -14.12
N ILE A 353 -7.65 -6.44 -15.37
CA ILE A 353 -8.53 -6.94 -16.40
C ILE A 353 -8.37 -8.45 -16.54
N GLU A 354 -9.49 -9.15 -16.57
CA GLU A 354 -9.55 -10.57 -16.88
C GLU A 354 -10.68 -10.83 -17.89
N GLY A 355 -10.31 -11.03 -19.15
CA GLY A 355 -11.29 -11.17 -20.24
C GLY A 355 -12.19 -9.94 -20.36
N GLU A 356 -13.51 -10.13 -20.23
CA GLU A 356 -14.51 -9.05 -20.26
C GLU A 356 -14.75 -8.40 -18.89
N ASN A 357 -14.01 -8.78 -17.85
CA ASN A 357 -14.19 -8.25 -16.50
C ASN A 357 -13.08 -7.28 -16.11
N LEU A 358 -13.48 -6.15 -15.56
CA LEU A 358 -12.63 -5.20 -14.86
C LEU A 358 -12.85 -5.40 -13.35
N HIS A 359 -11.80 -5.81 -12.68
CA HIS A 359 -11.77 -5.98 -11.23
C HIS A 359 -11.18 -4.73 -10.62
N VAL A 360 -11.93 -4.01 -9.81
CA VAL A 360 -11.52 -2.76 -9.16
C VAL A 360 -11.50 -2.95 -7.66
N PHE A 361 -10.36 -2.68 -7.05
CA PHE A 361 -10.19 -2.57 -5.61
C PHE A 361 -10.10 -1.09 -5.28
N GLU A 362 -11.01 -0.59 -4.46
CA GLU A 362 -11.16 0.84 -4.14
C GLU A 362 -11.06 1.05 -2.65
N SER A 363 -10.19 1.95 -2.20
CA SER A 363 -10.25 2.48 -0.84
C SER A 363 -11.15 3.70 -0.80
N ARG A 364 -12.14 3.68 0.10
CA ARG A 364 -13.04 4.79 0.37
C ARG A 364 -12.76 5.34 1.75
N VAL A 365 -12.71 6.66 1.87
CA VAL A 365 -12.35 7.31 3.12
C VAL A 365 -13.56 8.00 3.76
N ARG A 366 -13.66 7.86 5.07
CA ARG A 366 -14.56 8.62 5.92
C ARG A 366 -13.74 9.41 6.92
N GLU A 367 -13.91 10.71 6.94
CA GLU A 367 -13.31 11.56 7.96
C GLU A 367 -14.09 11.40 9.27
N ILE A 368 -13.40 10.95 10.30
CA ILE A 368 -13.97 10.73 11.63
C ILE A 368 -13.77 11.98 12.48
N THR A 369 -12.58 12.56 12.44
CA THR A 369 -12.24 13.84 13.06
C THR A 369 -11.28 14.61 12.14
N SER A 370 -10.99 15.85 12.47
CA SER A 370 -9.94 16.62 11.75
C SER A 370 -8.53 16.02 11.84
N LYS A 371 -8.34 14.94 12.61
CA LYS A 371 -7.06 14.28 12.81
C LYS A 371 -7.08 12.77 12.54
N ARG A 372 -8.24 12.20 12.17
CA ARG A 372 -8.39 10.76 11.98
C ARG A 372 -9.36 10.43 10.86
N SER A 373 -9.00 9.46 10.04
CA SER A 373 -9.81 8.98 8.94
C SER A 373 -9.82 7.45 8.93
N GLU A 374 -10.93 6.89 8.53
CA GLU A 374 -11.07 5.46 8.27
C GLU A 374 -11.11 5.20 6.77
N PHE A 375 -10.41 4.17 6.35
CA PHE A 375 -10.38 3.72 4.97
C PHE A 375 -10.99 2.33 4.88
N TYR A 376 -11.98 2.20 4.04
CA TYR A 376 -12.70 0.95 3.76
C TYR A 376 -12.29 0.43 2.41
N LEU A 377 -12.00 -0.86 2.31
CA LEU A 377 -11.71 -1.49 1.03
C LEU A 377 -13.00 -2.06 0.43
N TYR A 378 -13.24 -1.73 -0.83
CA TYR A 378 -14.34 -2.25 -1.64
C TYR A 378 -13.80 -3.00 -2.84
N TYR A 379 -14.48 -4.05 -3.23
CA TYR A 379 -14.26 -4.77 -4.46
C TYR A 379 -15.47 -4.58 -5.38
N THR A 380 -15.19 -4.13 -6.60
CA THR A 380 -16.20 -3.94 -7.63
C THR A 380 -15.77 -4.70 -8.89
N ARG A 381 -16.67 -5.52 -9.43
CA ARG A 381 -16.48 -6.17 -10.72
C ARG A 381 -17.42 -5.54 -11.76
N VAL A 382 -16.84 -5.08 -12.85
CA VAL A 382 -17.53 -4.38 -13.93
C VAL A 382 -17.34 -5.15 -15.23
N ARG A 383 -18.38 -5.26 -16.04
CA ARG A 383 -18.25 -5.76 -17.42
C ARG A 383 -17.75 -4.64 -18.32
N LEU A 384 -16.65 -4.89 -19.04
CA LEU A 384 -16.00 -3.90 -19.88
C LEU A 384 -16.87 -3.43 -21.05
N SER A 385 -17.70 -4.33 -21.65
CA SER A 385 -18.46 -4.03 -22.84
C SER A 385 -19.61 -3.03 -22.65
N ASP A 386 -20.25 -3.04 -21.47
CA ASP A 386 -21.44 -2.24 -21.18
C ASP A 386 -21.37 -1.47 -19.85
N GLY A 387 -20.30 -1.63 -19.08
CA GLY A 387 -20.11 -0.99 -17.79
C GLY A 387 -21.01 -1.51 -16.66
N SER A 388 -21.74 -2.61 -16.86
CA SER A 388 -22.62 -3.14 -15.83
C SER A 388 -21.83 -3.61 -14.61
N LYS A 389 -22.22 -3.14 -13.42
CA LYS A 389 -21.68 -3.63 -12.16
C LYS A 389 -22.23 -5.03 -11.88
N LEU A 390 -21.33 -6.00 -11.76
CA LEU A 390 -21.65 -7.39 -11.47
C LEU A 390 -21.60 -7.69 -9.97
N ILE A 391 -20.65 -7.06 -9.27
CA ILE A 391 -20.46 -7.14 -7.82
C ILE A 391 -20.03 -5.75 -7.34
N GLU A 392 -20.48 -5.34 -6.16
CA GLU A 392 -19.94 -4.23 -5.38
C GLU A 392 -20.10 -4.59 -3.91
N GLU A 393 -19.01 -4.91 -3.22
CA GLU A 393 -19.05 -5.34 -1.82
C GLU A 393 -17.87 -4.77 -1.02
N PRO A 394 -18.11 -4.42 0.27
CA PRO A 394 -17.02 -4.19 1.20
C PRO A 394 -16.31 -5.51 1.50
N ILE A 395 -14.99 -5.54 1.38
CA ILE A 395 -14.20 -6.77 1.51
C ILE A 395 -13.38 -6.84 2.80
N GLY A 396 -13.95 -6.36 3.87
CA GLY A 396 -13.53 -6.65 5.24
C GLY A 396 -12.26 -5.97 5.75
N LYS A 397 -11.46 -5.30 4.91
CA LYS A 397 -10.28 -4.57 5.38
C LYS A 397 -10.62 -3.12 5.70
N ILE A 398 -10.28 -2.69 6.92
CA ILE A 398 -10.48 -1.32 7.39
C ILE A 398 -9.13 -0.82 7.91
N TRP A 399 -8.69 0.33 7.41
CA TRP A 399 -7.53 1.02 7.98
C TRP A 399 -8.02 2.23 8.78
N ASP A 400 -7.76 2.21 10.07
CA ASP A 400 -8.03 3.32 10.97
C ASP A 400 -6.75 4.12 11.17
N MET A 401 -6.70 5.34 10.63
CA MET A 401 -5.44 6.06 10.46
C MET A 401 -5.60 7.54 10.82
N HIS A 402 -4.49 8.14 11.25
CA HIS A 402 -4.42 9.58 11.45
C HIS A 402 -4.38 10.36 10.13
N VAL A 403 -4.76 11.63 10.15
CA VAL A 403 -5.00 12.50 8.96
C VAL A 403 -3.85 12.54 7.93
N ASN A 404 -2.64 12.18 8.34
CA ASN A 404 -1.47 12.19 7.44
C ASN A 404 -1.07 10.78 6.98
N ALA A 405 -1.90 9.79 7.22
CA ALA A 405 -1.69 8.40 6.86
C ALA A 405 -2.81 7.95 5.91
N SER A 406 -2.45 7.18 4.91
CA SER A 406 -3.41 6.60 3.98
C SER A 406 -2.84 5.33 3.38
N PRO A 407 -3.67 4.31 3.10
CA PRO A 407 -3.24 3.18 2.31
C PRO A 407 -3.00 3.63 0.87
N THR A 408 -1.89 3.23 0.29
CA THR A 408 -1.57 3.42 -1.12
C THR A 408 -1.51 2.06 -1.79
N PHE A 409 -2.20 1.90 -2.89
CA PHE A 409 -2.15 0.68 -3.68
C PHE A 409 -0.89 0.68 -4.54
N ILE A 410 -0.07 -0.36 -4.38
CA ILE A 410 1.19 -0.51 -5.11
C ILE A 410 1.01 -1.43 -6.32
N GLY A 411 0.28 -2.53 -6.15
CA GLY A 411 0.09 -3.52 -7.20
C GLY A 411 -1.12 -4.42 -6.96
N LEU A 412 -1.66 -4.94 -8.06
CA LEU A 412 -2.70 -5.95 -8.06
C LEU A 412 -2.36 -6.99 -9.13
N VAL A 413 -2.22 -8.23 -8.74
CA VAL A 413 -1.97 -9.33 -9.66
C VAL A 413 -2.92 -10.49 -9.37
N LYS A 414 -3.15 -11.34 -10.38
CA LYS A 414 -3.86 -12.60 -10.22
C LYS A 414 -2.88 -13.75 -10.37
N ALA A 415 -2.68 -14.49 -9.30
CA ALA A 415 -1.76 -15.62 -9.26
C ALA A 415 -2.46 -16.82 -8.62
N ASN A 416 -2.35 -17.98 -9.26
CA ASN A 416 -3.04 -19.22 -8.86
C ASN A 416 -4.57 -19.05 -8.67
N GLY A 417 -5.20 -18.21 -9.50
CA GLY A 417 -6.63 -17.93 -9.44
C GLY A 417 -7.08 -16.96 -8.34
N LEU A 418 -6.17 -16.49 -7.50
CA LEU A 418 -6.43 -15.56 -6.40
C LEU A 418 -5.87 -14.18 -6.71
N PHE A 419 -6.56 -13.13 -6.24
CA PHE A 419 -6.03 -11.76 -6.31
C PHE A 419 -5.02 -11.52 -5.20
N ARG A 420 -3.92 -10.85 -5.54
CA ARG A 420 -2.87 -10.41 -4.64
C ARG A 420 -2.84 -8.89 -4.67
N LEU A 421 -3.43 -8.26 -3.68
CA LEU A 421 -3.41 -6.81 -3.51
C LEU A 421 -2.21 -6.41 -2.66
N ILE A 422 -1.35 -5.57 -3.22
CA ILE A 422 -0.16 -5.06 -2.55
C ILE A 422 -0.46 -3.64 -2.10
N THR A 423 -0.31 -3.40 -0.80
CA THR A 423 -0.58 -2.09 -0.20
C THR A 423 0.63 -1.60 0.56
N TYR A 424 0.86 -0.29 0.49
CA TYR A 424 1.80 0.44 1.32
C TYR A 424 1.03 1.43 2.19
N THR A 425 1.30 1.40 3.46
CA THR A 425 0.62 2.25 4.43
C THR A 425 1.64 2.99 5.28
N ILE A 426 1.54 4.31 5.30
CA ILE A 426 2.35 5.17 6.18
C ILE A 426 1.44 5.73 7.26
N ASP A 427 1.71 5.43 8.51
CA ASP A 427 1.18 6.19 9.62
C ASP A 427 2.24 7.15 10.14
N ARG A 428 2.16 8.41 9.74
CA ARG A 428 3.15 9.44 10.10
C ARG A 428 3.08 9.84 11.57
N HIS A 429 1.96 9.60 12.23
CA HIS A 429 1.82 9.91 13.65
C HIS A 429 2.63 8.96 14.51
N PHE A 430 2.57 7.67 14.15
CA PHE A 430 3.33 6.62 14.83
C PHE A 430 4.66 6.28 14.14
N ALA A 431 4.98 6.97 13.02
CA ALA A 431 6.15 6.67 12.18
C ALA A 431 6.23 5.18 11.78
N THR A 432 5.06 4.59 11.49
CA THR A 432 4.92 3.17 11.13
C THR A 432 4.72 3.01 9.63
N PHE A 433 5.37 1.99 9.09
CA PHE A 433 5.35 1.67 7.66
C PHE A 433 4.93 0.21 7.52
N PHE A 434 3.86 -0.02 6.75
CA PHE A 434 3.35 -1.36 6.49
C PHE A 434 3.32 -1.61 5.01
N ASN A 435 3.92 -2.72 4.60
CA ASN A 435 3.82 -3.25 3.25
C ASN A 435 3.19 -4.63 3.37
N ASP A 436 2.00 -4.80 2.85
CA ASP A 436 1.25 -6.05 2.93
C ASP A 436 0.89 -6.56 1.54
N VAL A 437 0.97 -7.88 1.36
CA VAL A 437 0.28 -8.59 0.28
C VAL A 437 -0.95 -9.25 0.89
N THR A 438 -2.12 -8.79 0.51
CA THR A 438 -3.39 -9.37 0.93
C THR A 438 -4.02 -10.16 -0.21
N THR A 439 -4.40 -11.39 0.06
CA THR A 439 -4.95 -12.33 -0.92
C THR A 439 -6.46 -12.41 -0.81
N TYR A 440 -7.12 -12.34 -1.96
CA TYR A 440 -8.57 -12.44 -2.08
C TYR A 440 -8.95 -13.52 -3.09
N ASP A 441 -10.09 -14.18 -2.88
CA ASP A 441 -10.67 -15.06 -3.88
C ASP A 441 -11.29 -14.26 -5.05
N PRO A 442 -11.78 -14.95 -6.12
CA PRO A 442 -12.38 -14.27 -7.27
C PRO A 442 -13.66 -13.46 -6.96
N ASP A 443 -14.29 -13.71 -5.83
CA ASP A 443 -15.48 -12.99 -5.35
C ASP A 443 -15.13 -11.86 -4.38
N GLY A 444 -13.83 -11.61 -4.15
CA GLY A 444 -13.34 -10.52 -3.32
C GLY A 444 -13.28 -10.84 -1.83
N LYS A 445 -13.44 -12.10 -1.43
CA LYS A 445 -13.29 -12.49 -0.02
C LYS A 445 -11.82 -12.64 0.36
N ILE A 446 -11.45 -12.05 1.48
CA ILE A 446 -10.09 -12.11 2.02
C ILE A 446 -9.74 -13.55 2.43
N GLN A 447 -8.57 -14.02 2.03
CA GLN A 447 -8.05 -15.34 2.34
C GLN A 447 -6.93 -15.25 3.37
N PHE A 448 -5.93 -14.47 3.11
CA PHE A 448 -4.79 -14.25 4.00
C PHE A 448 -4.05 -12.97 3.64
N SER A 449 -3.22 -12.50 4.57
CA SER A 449 -2.33 -11.37 4.36
C SER A 449 -0.95 -11.71 4.89
N LYS A 450 0.10 -11.19 4.25
CA LYS A 450 1.46 -11.28 4.76
C LYS A 450 2.19 -9.95 4.62
N PRO A 451 3.01 -9.54 5.60
CA PRO A 451 3.88 -8.40 5.44
C PRO A 451 5.02 -8.72 4.48
N ILE A 452 5.43 -7.72 3.72
CA ILE A 452 6.65 -7.73 2.92
C ILE A 452 7.54 -6.55 3.34
N PHE A 453 8.88 -6.69 3.25
CA PHE A 453 9.87 -5.66 3.56
C PHE A 453 9.89 -5.14 5.01
N GLY A 454 9.89 -5.95 6.02
CA GLY A 454 10.11 -5.62 7.45
C GLY A 454 9.89 -4.15 7.88
N GLY A 455 8.94 -3.91 8.75
CA GLY A 455 8.26 -2.65 9.03
C GLY A 455 9.01 -1.44 9.60
N ASP A 456 10.34 -1.44 9.67
CA ASP A 456 11.08 -0.42 10.43
C ASP A 456 11.71 0.68 9.56
N GLN A 457 11.52 0.65 8.25
CA GLN A 457 12.24 1.55 7.36
C GLN A 457 11.28 2.39 6.54
N TYR A 458 11.52 3.70 6.56
CA TYR A 458 10.85 4.61 5.64
C TYR A 458 11.16 4.21 4.20
N MET A 459 10.13 3.93 3.43
CA MET A 459 10.20 3.65 2.00
C MET A 459 9.34 4.67 1.27
N SER A 460 9.82 5.15 0.16
CA SER A 460 9.07 6.08 -0.69
C SER A 460 9.33 5.75 -2.16
N ASP A 461 8.58 6.41 -3.04
CA ASP A 461 8.69 6.23 -4.48
C ASP A 461 8.73 4.74 -4.88
N ILE A 462 7.73 3.96 -4.42
CA ILE A 462 7.66 2.53 -4.72
C ILE A 462 7.06 2.34 -6.10
N GLU A 463 7.83 1.73 -6.99
CA GLU A 463 7.38 1.27 -8.30
C GLU A 463 7.29 -0.25 -8.30
N PHE A 464 6.22 -0.77 -8.86
CA PHE A 464 5.93 -2.20 -8.93
C PHE A 464 5.73 -2.66 -10.37
N VAL A 465 6.40 -3.76 -10.70
CA VAL A 465 6.17 -4.50 -11.94
C VAL A 465 6.11 -5.98 -11.63
N ASN A 466 5.35 -6.73 -12.38
CA ASN A 466 5.25 -8.18 -12.22
C ASN A 466 5.58 -8.93 -13.51
N GLU A 467 6.07 -10.15 -13.36
CA GLU A 467 6.28 -11.11 -14.43
C GLU A 467 5.85 -12.48 -13.88
N ASP A 468 4.90 -13.13 -14.54
CA ASP A 468 4.27 -14.34 -14.03
C ASP A 468 3.78 -14.16 -12.57
N ASN A 469 4.32 -14.97 -11.65
CA ASN A 469 3.99 -14.94 -10.23
C ASN A 469 4.97 -14.12 -9.38
N MET A 470 5.96 -13.49 -10.03
CA MET A 470 6.99 -12.72 -9.33
C MET A 470 6.62 -11.24 -9.31
N GLY A 471 6.71 -10.63 -8.15
CA GLY A 471 6.62 -9.18 -7.97
C GLY A 471 8.01 -8.56 -7.82
N TYR A 472 8.28 -7.50 -8.58
CA TYR A 472 9.52 -6.73 -8.51
C TYR A 472 9.21 -5.33 -8.02
N PHE A 473 9.86 -4.96 -6.93
CA PHE A 473 9.63 -3.68 -6.24
C PHE A 473 10.89 -2.84 -6.32
N LEU A 474 10.82 -1.71 -6.99
CA LEU A 474 11.85 -0.68 -6.97
C LEU A 474 11.42 0.40 -5.99
N LEU A 475 12.26 0.71 -5.02
CA LEU A 475 11.90 1.63 -3.95
C LEU A 475 13.11 2.44 -3.47
N THR A 476 12.83 3.61 -2.93
CA THR A 476 13.84 4.41 -2.21
C THR A 476 13.69 4.19 -0.71
N LYS A 477 14.82 4.13 0.00
CA LYS A 477 14.87 3.98 1.47
C LYS A 477 15.38 5.25 2.13
N GLY A 478 14.97 5.44 3.40
CA GLY A 478 15.33 6.62 4.17
C GLY A 478 14.49 7.85 3.85
N GLU A 479 14.55 8.84 4.73
CA GLU A 479 13.87 10.11 4.50
C GLU A 479 14.40 10.77 3.23
N TYR A 480 13.52 11.10 2.29
CA TYR A 480 13.87 11.62 0.95
C TYR A 480 14.82 10.71 0.13
N GLY A 481 14.83 9.39 0.37
CA GLY A 481 15.70 8.45 -0.34
C GLY A 481 17.17 8.51 0.08
N SER A 482 17.48 8.96 1.29
CA SER A 482 18.86 9.13 1.79
C SER A 482 19.64 7.83 1.96
N ASP A 483 18.95 6.69 2.10
CA ASP A 483 19.57 5.36 2.28
C ASP A 483 19.66 4.57 0.97
N GLY A 484 19.36 5.19 -0.16
CA GLY A 484 19.60 4.64 -1.49
C GLY A 484 18.37 4.13 -2.23
N LEU A 485 18.64 3.61 -3.43
CA LEU A 485 17.68 2.95 -4.31
C LEU A 485 17.86 1.43 -4.19
N TRP A 486 16.77 0.73 -3.95
CA TRP A 486 16.76 -0.70 -3.68
C TRP A 486 15.73 -1.41 -4.54
N MET A 487 15.96 -2.68 -4.80
CA MET A 487 14.99 -3.52 -5.48
C MET A 487 14.82 -4.84 -4.74
N ALA A 488 13.58 -5.37 -4.76
CA ALA A 488 13.24 -6.67 -4.21
C ALA A 488 12.50 -7.51 -5.24
N CYS A 489 12.65 -8.82 -5.14
CA CYS A 489 11.92 -9.81 -5.91
C CYS A 489 11.16 -10.71 -4.92
N VAL A 490 9.84 -10.77 -5.05
CA VAL A 490 8.96 -11.52 -4.15
C VAL A 490 8.14 -12.52 -4.95
N ASP A 491 8.14 -13.80 -4.53
CA ASP A 491 7.19 -14.78 -5.07
C ASP A 491 5.81 -14.52 -4.48
N LEU A 492 4.90 -14.01 -5.30
CA LEU A 492 3.54 -13.66 -4.89
C LEU A 492 2.65 -14.91 -4.70
N THR A 493 3.13 -16.10 -5.03
CA THR A 493 2.46 -17.38 -4.80
C THR A 493 3.03 -18.17 -3.64
N ASP A 494 4.11 -17.69 -3.04
CA ASP A 494 4.64 -18.26 -1.82
C ASP A 494 3.71 -17.94 -0.64
N ASP A 495 2.83 -18.89 -0.37
CA ASP A 495 1.88 -18.83 0.74
C ASP A 495 2.46 -19.45 2.02
N THR A 496 3.75 -19.81 2.03
CA THR A 496 4.47 -20.16 3.25
C THR A 496 4.64 -18.90 4.11
N ASN A 497 4.38 -18.98 5.39
CA ASN A 497 4.37 -17.85 6.33
C ASN A 497 3.22 -16.84 6.14
N THR A 498 2.18 -17.19 5.40
CA THR A 498 0.95 -16.39 5.37
C THR A 498 0.18 -16.58 6.67
N GLN A 499 -0.21 -15.47 7.28
CA GLN A 499 -1.31 -15.53 8.22
C GLN A 499 -2.61 -15.70 7.43
N LEU A 500 -3.29 -16.82 7.67
CA LEU A 500 -4.70 -16.82 7.40
C LEU A 500 -5.28 -15.59 8.09
N VAL A 501 -6.06 -14.78 7.38
CA VAL A 501 -6.94 -13.79 8.00
C VAL A 501 -8.15 -14.56 8.55
N THR A 502 -7.87 -15.70 9.15
CA THR A 502 -8.68 -16.31 10.18
C THR A 502 -8.36 -15.50 11.41
N ALA A 503 -9.31 -15.03 12.08
CA ALA A 503 -9.16 -14.20 13.26
C ALA A 503 -8.36 -14.86 14.39
N GLU A 504 -7.84 -16.06 14.21
CA GLU A 504 -7.06 -16.80 15.19
C GLU A 504 -5.55 -16.78 14.90
N LEU A 505 -4.78 -16.70 15.97
CA LEU A 505 -3.34 -16.90 15.95
C LEU A 505 -2.99 -18.39 15.89
N PRO A 506 -1.85 -18.78 15.30
CA PRO A 506 -1.51 -20.20 15.10
C PRO A 506 -1.18 -20.94 16.39
N GLY A 507 -0.81 -20.25 17.47
CA GLY A 507 -0.38 -20.88 18.73
C GLY A 507 -1.53 -21.58 19.45
N LYS A 508 -1.26 -22.80 19.96
CA LYS A 508 -2.18 -23.59 20.78
C LYS A 508 -1.77 -23.54 22.25
N PHE A 509 -2.74 -23.32 23.12
CA PHE A 509 -2.52 -23.10 24.54
C PHE A 509 -3.38 -24.05 25.38
N SER A 510 -2.76 -24.88 26.19
CA SER A 510 -3.49 -25.74 27.14
C SER A 510 -4.13 -24.91 28.25
N VAL A 511 -5.43 -25.13 28.51
CA VAL A 511 -6.26 -24.36 29.45
C VAL A 511 -6.86 -25.19 30.56
N ASN A 512 -6.60 -26.51 30.59
CA ASN A 512 -6.92 -27.39 31.72
C ASN A 512 -6.00 -28.63 31.74
N ALA A 513 -6.11 -29.41 32.83
CA ALA A 513 -5.31 -30.62 33.02
C ALA A 513 -5.71 -31.78 32.10
N GLU A 514 -6.90 -31.74 31.53
CA GLU A 514 -7.45 -32.74 30.61
C GLU A 514 -6.97 -32.54 29.16
N GLY A 515 -6.12 -31.53 28.91
CA GLY A 515 -5.53 -31.29 27.60
C GLY A 515 -6.41 -30.50 26.65
N LYS A 516 -7.44 -29.78 27.16
CA LYS A 516 -8.20 -28.82 26.35
C LYS A 516 -7.28 -27.70 25.93
N GLN A 517 -7.28 -27.38 24.66
CA GLN A 517 -6.49 -26.28 24.09
C GLN A 517 -7.38 -25.21 23.45
N VAL A 518 -6.87 -23.98 23.39
CA VAL A 518 -7.47 -22.84 22.70
C VAL A 518 -6.46 -22.16 21.79
N GLN A 519 -6.99 -21.45 20.79
CA GLN A 519 -6.27 -20.46 19.98
C GLN A 519 -6.86 -19.08 20.25
N PHE A 520 -6.01 -18.08 20.38
CA PHE A 520 -6.41 -16.71 20.61
C PHE A 520 -6.83 -15.99 19.31
N SER A 521 -7.74 -15.02 19.43
CA SER A 521 -8.02 -14.07 18.36
C SER A 521 -6.78 -13.27 18.00
N GLN A 522 -6.71 -12.81 16.75
CA GLN A 522 -5.56 -12.09 16.21
C GLN A 522 -5.27 -10.81 17.00
N GLY A 523 -6.28 -10.11 17.46
CA GLY A 523 -6.15 -8.91 18.27
C GLY A 523 -7.28 -8.79 19.30
N ASN A 524 -7.30 -7.65 19.99
CA ASN A 524 -8.39 -7.30 20.88
C ASN A 524 -9.67 -7.02 20.11
N MET A 525 -10.81 -7.25 20.75
CA MET A 525 -12.10 -6.85 20.23
C MET A 525 -12.20 -5.32 20.20
N LYS A 526 -12.77 -4.79 19.11
CA LYS A 526 -13.15 -3.39 18.95
C LYS A 526 -14.59 -3.28 18.51
N TYR A 527 -15.24 -2.16 18.83
CA TYR A 527 -16.61 -1.86 18.43
C TYR A 527 -16.69 -0.47 17.82
N MET A 528 -17.21 -0.39 16.60
CA MET A 528 -17.47 0.90 15.95
C MET A 528 -18.88 1.37 16.28
N LYS A 529 -18.96 2.35 17.15
CA LYS A 529 -20.24 2.89 17.64
C LYS A 529 -21.14 3.45 16.53
N SER A 530 -20.58 4.05 15.50
CA SER A 530 -21.37 4.67 14.41
C SER A 530 -21.98 3.67 13.43
N HIS A 531 -21.42 2.47 13.32
CA HIS A 531 -21.86 1.43 12.40
C HIS A 531 -22.47 0.22 13.11
N GLU A 532 -22.42 0.24 14.43
CA GLU A 532 -23.01 -0.78 15.29
C GLU A 532 -22.46 -2.22 15.01
N PHE A 533 -21.21 -2.33 14.65
CA PHE A 533 -20.58 -3.64 14.45
C PHE A 533 -19.24 -3.79 15.17
N PRO A 534 -18.94 -5.00 15.67
CA PRO A 534 -17.64 -5.36 16.20
C PRO A 534 -16.69 -5.85 15.12
N ILE A 535 -15.37 -5.72 15.40
CA ILE A 535 -14.29 -6.38 14.67
C ILE A 535 -13.28 -6.95 15.66
N ILE A 536 -12.48 -7.90 15.21
CA ILE A 536 -11.23 -8.27 15.86
C ILE A 536 -10.12 -7.40 15.26
N SER A 537 -9.29 -6.78 16.09
CA SER A 537 -8.13 -6.04 15.60
C SER A 537 -7.21 -6.96 14.80
N ASP A 538 -6.76 -6.51 13.65
CA ASP A 538 -5.79 -7.22 12.81
C ASP A 538 -4.36 -7.13 13.35
N ARG A 539 -4.16 -6.36 14.41
CA ARG A 539 -2.87 -6.13 15.07
C ARG A 539 -2.96 -6.44 16.55
N GLN A 540 -2.09 -7.34 17.03
CA GLN A 540 -2.09 -7.74 18.44
C GLN A 540 -1.75 -6.59 19.40
N TRP A 541 -0.91 -5.66 18.96
CA TRP A 541 -0.35 -4.56 19.75
C TRP A 541 -1.20 -3.29 19.71
N GLU A 542 -2.28 -3.27 18.95
CA GLU A 542 -3.11 -2.10 18.79
C GLU A 542 -4.03 -1.90 20.01
N GLU A 543 -4.03 -0.68 20.53
CA GLU A 543 -4.93 -0.19 21.57
C GLU A 543 -5.45 1.21 21.20
N LEU A 544 -6.57 1.63 21.77
CA LEU A 544 -7.27 2.83 21.34
C LEU A 544 -7.11 4.03 22.29
N ASP A 545 -6.04 4.05 23.08
CA ASP A 545 -5.74 5.19 23.98
C ASP A 545 -6.95 5.68 24.80
N GLY A 546 -6.94 6.96 25.08
CA GLY A 546 -8.02 7.65 25.79
C GLY A 546 -9.32 7.86 24.98
N TYR A 547 -9.49 7.30 23.77
CA TYR A 547 -10.72 7.48 22.99
C TYR A 547 -11.96 6.89 23.67
N ASN A 548 -11.78 5.85 24.47
CA ASN A 548 -12.84 5.25 25.30
C ASN A 548 -13.52 6.22 26.26
N GLN A 549 -12.86 7.34 26.64
CA GLN A 549 -13.44 8.40 27.45
C GLN A 549 -14.66 9.06 26.80
N TRP A 550 -14.80 8.96 25.49
CA TRP A 550 -15.82 9.66 24.72
C TRP A 550 -17.06 8.81 24.45
N ILE A 551 -17.16 7.65 25.05
CA ILE A 551 -18.28 6.71 24.90
C ILE A 551 -19.65 7.37 25.14
N LYS A 552 -19.73 8.40 26.00
CA LYS A 552 -20.93 9.13 26.35
C LYS A 552 -21.39 10.12 25.27
N LYS A 553 -20.50 10.62 24.42
CA LYS A 553 -20.88 11.62 23.42
C LYS A 553 -21.77 10.99 22.36
N ALA A 554 -22.92 11.57 22.10
CA ALA A 554 -23.89 11.09 21.11
C ALA A 554 -23.35 11.18 19.69
N ASP A 555 -22.49 12.18 19.42
CA ASP A 555 -21.83 12.42 18.14
C ASP A 555 -20.50 11.67 18.01
N TYR A 556 -20.11 10.91 19.03
CA TYR A 556 -18.90 10.08 18.97
C TYR A 556 -19.14 8.86 18.10
N ILE A 557 -18.40 8.76 17.03
CA ILE A 557 -18.60 7.78 15.95
C ILE A 557 -17.44 6.78 15.83
N ASN A 558 -16.47 6.82 16.72
CA ASN A 558 -15.23 6.08 16.68
C ASN A 558 -15.28 4.69 17.32
N TRP A 559 -14.14 4.00 17.24
CA TRP A 559 -13.91 2.71 17.85
C TRP A 559 -13.81 2.80 19.38
N LEU A 560 -14.29 1.73 20.04
CA LEU A 560 -14.14 1.44 21.47
C LEU A 560 -13.52 0.08 21.63
N ASP A 561 -12.64 -0.12 22.63
CA ASP A 561 -12.01 -1.41 22.97
C ASP A 561 -12.06 -1.74 24.48
N LEU A 562 -12.62 -0.84 25.31
CA LEU A 562 -12.82 -1.04 26.74
C LEU A 562 -14.31 -1.20 27.07
N PHE A 563 -14.73 -2.41 27.45
CA PHE A 563 -16.12 -2.80 27.63
C PHE A 563 -16.43 -3.19 29.07
N GLY A 564 -17.65 -2.93 29.53
CA GLY A 564 -18.16 -3.43 30.80
C GLY A 564 -18.34 -4.95 30.78
N TRP A 565 -18.20 -5.62 31.93
CA TRP A 565 -18.29 -7.08 32.00
C TRP A 565 -19.63 -7.63 31.50
N GLY A 566 -19.57 -8.63 30.62
CA GLY A 566 -20.76 -9.34 30.13
C GLY A 566 -21.63 -8.57 29.15
N THR A 567 -21.09 -7.53 28.50
CA THR A 567 -21.82 -6.68 27.55
C THR A 567 -21.77 -7.20 26.10
N GLY A 568 -21.89 -8.50 25.88
CA GLY A 568 -21.78 -9.16 24.59
C GLY A 568 -22.97 -8.96 23.63
N THR A 569 -23.68 -7.81 23.67
CA THR A 569 -24.64 -7.39 22.65
C THR A 569 -24.33 -5.98 22.17
N ASN A 570 -24.65 -5.65 20.92
CA ASN A 570 -24.32 -4.34 20.35
C ASN A 570 -24.87 -3.16 21.18
N GLU A 571 -26.07 -3.30 21.71
CA GLU A 571 -26.73 -2.27 22.55
C GLU A 571 -26.02 -2.08 23.90
N GLU A 572 -25.40 -3.14 24.43
CA GLU A 572 -24.76 -3.12 25.73
C GLU A 572 -23.28 -2.74 25.68
N LEU A 573 -22.60 -2.92 24.54
CA LEU A 573 -21.19 -2.57 24.36
C LEU A 573 -20.89 -1.11 24.68
N ILE A 574 -21.86 -0.21 24.49
CA ILE A 574 -21.73 1.22 24.77
C ILE A 574 -22.14 1.61 26.21
N LYS A 575 -22.39 0.66 27.10
CA LYS A 575 -22.68 0.94 28.50
C LYS A 575 -21.46 1.52 29.21
N TYR A 576 -21.66 2.53 30.01
CA TYR A 576 -20.61 3.24 30.76
C TYR A 576 -21.02 3.59 32.20
N ASP A 577 -22.21 3.17 32.64
CA ASP A 577 -22.74 3.51 33.97
C ASP A 577 -21.91 2.83 35.06
N THR A 578 -21.33 3.63 35.96
CA THR A 578 -20.55 3.16 37.09
C THR A 578 -21.39 2.67 38.25
N LEU A 579 -22.73 2.93 38.25
CA LEU A 579 -23.65 2.63 39.35
C LEU A 579 -24.43 1.34 39.11
N ALA A 580 -24.63 0.93 37.89
CA ALA A 580 -25.40 -0.27 37.54
C ALA A 580 -24.53 -1.50 37.55
N PRO A 581 -24.76 -2.51 38.39
CA PRO A 581 -24.08 -3.80 38.26
C PRO A 581 -24.59 -4.51 37.00
N TYR A 582 -23.67 -4.97 36.18
CA TYR A 582 -23.98 -5.82 35.03
C TYR A 582 -24.30 -7.24 35.56
N ALA A 583 -25.57 -7.57 35.68
CA ALA A 583 -26.03 -8.74 36.45
C ALA A 583 -25.76 -10.05 35.73
N THR A 584 -25.76 -10.06 34.40
CA THR A 584 -25.71 -11.30 33.61
C THR A 584 -24.54 -11.21 32.62
N PHE A 585 -23.79 -12.29 32.49
CA PHE A 585 -22.71 -12.38 31.48
C PHE A 585 -23.30 -12.78 30.13
N THR A 586 -23.16 -11.91 29.15
CA THR A 586 -23.35 -12.25 27.74
C THR A 586 -21.97 -12.24 27.08
N ASP A 587 -21.59 -13.37 26.48
CA ASP A 587 -20.26 -13.53 25.89
C ASP A 587 -20.10 -12.68 24.63
N TRP A 588 -19.01 -11.96 24.52
CA TRP A 588 -18.67 -11.18 23.33
C TRP A 588 -18.42 -12.07 22.12
N GLY A 589 -18.09 -13.35 22.31
CA GLY A 589 -17.95 -14.31 21.22
C GLY A 589 -19.22 -14.57 20.41
N ASN A 590 -20.38 -14.15 20.92
CA ASN A 590 -21.68 -14.27 20.23
C ASN A 590 -21.96 -13.13 19.24
N LEU A 591 -21.10 -12.13 19.16
CA LEU A 591 -21.28 -10.99 18.26
C LEU A 591 -20.95 -11.33 16.81
N ASP A 592 -21.59 -10.64 15.87
CA ASP A 592 -21.33 -10.79 14.43
C ASP A 592 -20.14 -9.89 14.01
N TYR A 593 -18.96 -10.51 13.90
CA TYR A 593 -17.73 -9.83 13.56
C TYR A 593 -17.61 -9.63 12.05
N ARG A 594 -17.62 -8.38 11.58
CA ARG A 594 -17.64 -8.03 10.16
C ARG A 594 -16.35 -8.33 9.39
N ASN A 595 -15.22 -8.41 10.08
CA ASN A 595 -13.93 -8.69 9.44
C ASN A 595 -13.52 -10.17 9.48
N LEU A 596 -14.45 -11.06 9.85
CA LEU A 596 -14.21 -12.51 9.87
C LEU A 596 -14.85 -13.16 8.65
N SER A 597 -14.07 -13.91 7.89
CA SER A 597 -14.53 -14.58 6.68
C SER A 597 -15.42 -15.80 6.92
N ASP A 598 -15.45 -16.33 8.14
CA ASP A 598 -16.20 -17.55 8.49
C ASP A 598 -17.26 -17.29 9.56
N GLY A 599 -18.53 -17.24 9.14
CA GLY A 599 -19.68 -17.25 10.05
C GLY A 599 -19.85 -18.52 10.90
N ALA A 600 -18.85 -19.42 10.92
CA ALA A 600 -18.88 -20.70 11.63
C ALA A 600 -17.93 -20.78 12.84
N VAL A 601 -17.08 -19.79 13.07
CA VAL A 601 -16.12 -19.83 14.19
C VAL A 601 -16.81 -19.40 15.47
N THR A 602 -16.91 -20.34 16.44
CA THR A 602 -17.47 -20.05 17.76
C THR A 602 -16.39 -19.47 18.67
N TRP A 603 -16.36 -18.15 18.76
CA TRP A 603 -15.51 -17.43 19.70
C TRP A 603 -16.11 -17.46 21.11
N ARG A 604 -15.26 -17.34 22.12
CA ARG A 604 -15.67 -17.18 23.50
C ARG A 604 -14.63 -16.46 24.34
N THR A 605 -15.07 -16.00 25.51
CA THR A 605 -14.18 -15.44 26.54
C THR A 605 -13.71 -16.57 27.46
N MET A 606 -12.43 -16.61 27.77
CA MET A 606 -11.87 -17.59 28.72
C MET A 606 -12.36 -17.35 30.14
N SER A 607 -12.55 -18.44 30.91
CA SER A 607 -12.81 -18.36 32.35
C SER A 607 -11.54 -18.04 33.14
N ALA A 608 -11.71 -17.60 34.38
CA ALA A 608 -10.57 -17.37 35.27
C ALA A 608 -9.78 -18.67 35.57
N ASP A 609 -10.44 -19.82 35.64
CA ASP A 609 -9.78 -21.12 35.87
C ASP A 609 -8.94 -21.53 34.66
N GLU A 610 -9.42 -21.29 33.45
CA GLU A 610 -8.65 -21.50 32.21
C GLU A 610 -7.42 -20.58 32.13
N TRP A 611 -7.56 -19.31 32.51
CA TRP A 611 -6.46 -18.41 32.65
C TRP A 611 -5.47 -18.82 33.74
N GLU A 612 -5.94 -19.26 34.90
CA GLU A 612 -5.08 -19.72 35.97
C GLU A 612 -4.26 -20.93 35.52
N TYR A 613 -4.90 -21.91 34.83
CA TYR A 613 -4.16 -23.06 34.31
C TYR A 613 -3.12 -22.61 33.23
N LEU A 614 -3.51 -21.77 32.31
CA LEU A 614 -2.61 -21.22 31.26
C LEU A 614 -1.38 -20.51 31.87
N LEU A 615 -1.61 -19.74 32.93
CA LEU A 615 -0.55 -18.92 33.53
C LEU A 615 0.31 -19.72 34.51
N ASN A 616 -0.27 -20.70 35.25
CA ASN A 616 0.39 -21.35 36.38
C ASN A 616 0.32 -22.87 36.38
N GLY A 617 -0.65 -23.51 35.70
CA GLY A 617 -0.92 -24.95 35.75
C GLY A 617 -0.25 -25.78 34.66
N ARG A 618 -0.06 -25.25 33.48
CA ARG A 618 0.55 -25.97 32.35
C ARG A 618 2.05 -26.19 32.54
N GLU A 619 2.60 -27.13 31.81
CA GLU A 619 4.03 -27.46 31.87
C GLU A 619 4.90 -26.24 31.52
N ASN A 620 5.89 -25.94 32.36
CA ASN A 620 6.81 -24.80 32.20
C ASN A 620 6.08 -23.45 32.05
N ALA A 621 4.93 -23.24 32.71
CA ALA A 621 4.10 -22.04 32.59
C ALA A 621 4.87 -20.74 32.84
N ALA A 622 5.81 -20.72 33.80
CA ALA A 622 6.63 -19.55 34.10
C ALA A 622 7.58 -19.16 32.97
N GLN A 623 8.04 -20.10 32.16
CA GLN A 623 8.90 -19.89 30.99
C GLN A 623 8.10 -19.56 29.72
N LYS A 624 6.77 -19.70 29.78
CA LYS A 624 5.87 -19.47 28.63
C LYS A 624 5.15 -18.13 28.69
N ARG A 625 5.69 -17.17 29.41
CA ARG A 625 5.22 -15.79 29.45
C ARG A 625 6.37 -14.82 29.71
N ALA A 626 6.26 -13.63 29.16
CA ALA A 626 7.22 -12.55 29.36
C ALA A 626 6.55 -11.20 29.26
N ILE A 627 6.98 -10.19 30.00
CA ILE A 627 6.62 -8.81 29.70
C ILE A 627 7.58 -8.21 28.67
N GLY A 628 7.06 -7.32 27.82
CA GLY A 628 7.86 -6.73 26.76
C GLY A 628 7.09 -5.65 26.02
N GLY A 629 7.50 -5.33 24.79
CA GLY A 629 6.86 -4.33 23.98
C GLY A 629 7.07 -4.56 22.48
N VAL A 630 6.22 -3.94 21.68
CA VAL A 630 6.34 -3.86 20.22
C VAL A 630 6.74 -2.44 19.85
N ARG A 631 7.86 -2.29 19.18
CA ARG A 631 8.45 -1.00 18.84
C ARG A 631 8.05 -0.60 17.41
N TRP A 632 7.44 0.57 17.24
CA TRP A 632 7.02 1.10 15.96
C TRP A 632 7.89 2.22 15.39
N ALA A 633 8.90 2.70 16.13
CA ALA A 633 9.82 3.70 15.62
C ALA A 633 11.27 3.36 15.96
N GLN A 634 12.20 3.99 15.25
CA GLN A 634 13.65 3.84 15.55
C GLN A 634 14.04 4.31 16.95
N GLN A 635 13.19 5.08 17.63
CA GLN A 635 13.43 5.51 19.00
C GLN A 635 12.99 4.41 19.97
N ALA A 636 13.94 3.91 20.77
CA ALA A 636 13.70 2.88 21.78
C ALA A 636 12.64 3.25 22.85
N ALA A 637 12.24 4.51 22.91
CA ALA A 637 11.22 5.02 23.84
C ALA A 637 9.78 4.85 23.31
N SER A 638 9.59 4.41 22.06
CA SER A 638 8.28 4.32 21.41
C SER A 638 7.89 2.85 21.21
N ALA A 639 7.61 2.13 22.28
CA ALA A 639 7.15 0.76 22.22
C ALA A 639 5.83 0.61 22.97
N GLN A 640 4.84 -0.06 22.35
CA GLN A 640 3.62 -0.49 23.01
C GLN A 640 3.97 -1.55 24.05
N PRO A 641 3.84 -1.29 25.35
CA PRO A 641 4.13 -2.29 26.37
C PRO A 641 3.01 -3.33 26.46
N GLY A 642 3.34 -4.53 26.93
CA GLY A 642 2.38 -5.62 27.07
C GLY A 642 3.00 -6.90 27.61
N ALA A 643 2.27 -7.99 27.48
CA ALA A 643 2.73 -9.33 27.83
C ALA A 643 2.69 -10.27 26.64
N PHE A 644 3.75 -11.04 26.47
CA PHE A 644 3.81 -12.19 25.57
C PHE A 644 3.33 -13.44 26.29
N LEU A 645 2.43 -14.18 25.67
CA LEU A 645 2.05 -15.55 26.03
C LEU A 645 2.57 -16.48 24.94
N LEU A 646 3.30 -17.51 25.35
CA LEU A 646 3.94 -18.44 24.41
C LEU A 646 3.14 -19.74 24.36
N PRO A 647 2.85 -20.33 23.21
CA PRO A 647 2.10 -21.59 23.07
C PRO A 647 2.84 -22.78 23.69
N ASP A 648 2.17 -23.93 23.74
CA ASP A 648 2.71 -25.10 24.40
C ASP A 648 3.96 -25.66 23.74
N ASP A 649 4.01 -25.57 22.41
CA ASP A 649 5.10 -26.03 21.53
C ASP A 649 6.02 -24.91 21.04
N PHE A 650 6.02 -23.77 21.72
CA PHE A 650 6.78 -22.58 21.31
C PHE A 650 8.26 -22.86 21.16
N VAL A 651 8.78 -22.51 20.00
CA VAL A 651 10.21 -22.47 19.70
C VAL A 651 10.59 -21.02 19.38
N LEU A 652 11.50 -20.46 20.17
CA LEU A 652 11.98 -19.09 19.93
C LEU A 652 12.77 -19.07 18.61
N PRO A 653 12.46 -18.18 17.66
CA PRO A 653 13.25 -18.00 16.45
C PRO A 653 14.72 -17.73 16.75
N ASP A 654 15.64 -18.39 16.00
CA ASP A 654 17.09 -18.35 16.26
C ASP A 654 17.70 -16.94 16.27
N SER A 655 17.08 -16.02 15.53
CA SER A 655 17.51 -14.62 15.44
C SER A 655 17.13 -13.78 16.66
N LEU A 656 16.23 -14.29 17.52
CA LEU A 656 15.63 -13.51 18.61
C LEU A 656 16.14 -13.95 19.99
N LYS A 657 15.97 -13.06 20.96
CA LYS A 657 16.23 -13.33 22.37
C LYS A 657 15.04 -12.88 23.19
N MET A 658 14.66 -13.65 24.21
CA MET A 658 13.59 -13.34 25.15
C MET A 658 14.05 -13.60 26.58
N ASP A 659 13.93 -12.60 27.45
CA ASP A 659 14.14 -12.75 28.90
C ASP A 659 12.79 -12.94 29.59
N VAL A 660 12.45 -14.17 29.89
CA VAL A 660 11.17 -14.53 30.57
C VAL A 660 11.10 -13.98 32.01
N ASN A 661 12.21 -13.57 32.59
CA ASN A 661 12.28 -12.95 33.91
C ASN A 661 12.40 -11.43 33.87
N ALA A 662 12.11 -10.83 32.74
CA ALA A 662 12.16 -9.37 32.57
C ALA A 662 11.24 -8.67 33.59
N THR A 663 11.77 -7.61 34.20
CA THR A 663 11.05 -6.73 35.16
C THR A 663 10.78 -5.34 34.56
N SER A 664 11.02 -5.20 33.28
CA SER A 664 10.81 -3.98 32.50
C SER A 664 10.34 -4.34 31.10
N PHE A 665 9.33 -3.66 30.62
CA PHE A 665 8.81 -3.83 29.26
C PHE A 665 9.85 -3.52 28.16
N TYR A 666 10.86 -2.73 28.47
CA TYR A 666 11.91 -2.37 27.52
C TYR A 666 12.96 -3.46 27.28
N LYS A 667 12.98 -4.53 28.07
CA LYS A 667 13.95 -5.63 27.89
C LYS A 667 13.62 -6.55 26.70
N ASN A 668 12.35 -6.84 26.50
CA ASN A 668 11.85 -7.67 25.40
C ASN A 668 11.11 -6.77 24.41
N THR A 669 11.81 -5.80 23.85
CA THR A 669 11.23 -4.89 22.88
C THR A 669 11.63 -5.33 21.48
N TYR A 670 10.66 -5.63 20.66
CA TYR A 670 10.83 -6.17 19.31
C TYR A 670 10.38 -5.16 18.26
N SER A 671 11.11 -5.05 17.17
CA SER A 671 10.68 -4.39 15.95
C SER A 671 9.50 -5.15 15.34
N PHE A 672 8.77 -4.56 14.39
CA PHE A 672 7.66 -5.25 13.73
C PHE A 672 8.10 -6.56 13.06
N GLY A 673 9.22 -6.56 12.35
CA GLY A 673 9.74 -7.77 11.72
C GLY A 673 10.08 -8.88 12.72
N GLU A 674 10.69 -8.52 13.86
CA GLU A 674 10.95 -9.47 14.97
C GLU A 674 9.65 -9.93 15.63
N PHE A 675 8.72 -9.01 15.84
CA PHE A 675 7.42 -9.33 16.41
C PHE A 675 6.61 -10.28 15.54
N TYR A 676 6.61 -10.09 14.21
CA TYR A 676 5.96 -11.01 13.29
C TYR A 676 6.56 -12.42 13.33
N GLN A 677 7.88 -12.56 13.51
CA GLN A 677 8.49 -13.88 13.71
C GLN A 677 7.97 -14.56 14.99
N LEU A 678 7.81 -13.81 16.08
CA LEU A 678 7.20 -14.33 17.31
C LEU A 678 5.74 -14.73 17.10
N GLN A 679 4.98 -13.91 16.39
CA GLN A 679 3.58 -14.18 16.06
C GLN A 679 3.43 -15.43 15.18
N GLN A 680 4.29 -15.62 14.19
CA GLN A 680 4.33 -16.82 13.36
C GLN A 680 4.70 -18.07 14.16
N ALA A 681 5.57 -17.93 15.17
CA ALA A 681 5.86 -18.98 16.13
C ALA A 681 4.71 -19.19 17.14
N GLY A 682 3.59 -18.52 16.98
CA GLY A 682 2.37 -18.69 17.78
C GLY A 682 2.27 -17.81 19.02
N ALA A 683 3.21 -16.90 19.26
CA ALA A 683 3.16 -16.02 20.42
C ALA A 683 1.95 -15.06 20.36
N VAL A 684 1.27 -14.89 21.49
CA VAL A 684 0.19 -13.93 21.70
C VAL A 684 0.75 -12.74 22.45
N PHE A 685 0.41 -11.55 21.99
CA PHE A 685 0.74 -10.29 22.66
C PHE A 685 -0.53 -9.62 23.18
N LEU A 686 -0.53 -9.28 24.46
CA LEU A 686 -1.60 -8.56 25.15
C LEU A 686 -1.07 -7.16 25.48
N PRO A 687 -1.46 -6.09 24.73
CA PRO A 687 -1.03 -4.72 25.02
C PRO A 687 -1.59 -4.23 26.37
N LEU A 688 -0.96 -3.21 26.93
CA LEU A 688 -1.48 -2.50 28.10
C LEU A 688 -2.49 -1.45 27.60
N ASP A 689 -3.75 -1.54 28.04
CA ASP A 689 -4.85 -0.67 27.57
C ASP A 689 -5.45 0.16 28.70
N GLY A 690 -4.92 0.08 29.95
CA GLY A 690 -5.54 0.68 31.11
C GLY A 690 -6.90 0.05 31.43
N TYR A 691 -7.78 0.85 32.06
CA TYR A 691 -9.21 0.55 32.21
C TYR A 691 -10.03 1.85 32.20
N ARG A 692 -11.31 1.76 31.87
CA ARG A 692 -12.24 2.89 31.88
C ARG A 692 -13.18 2.79 33.07
N LYS A 693 -13.40 3.90 33.76
CA LYS A 693 -14.47 4.07 34.76
C LYS A 693 -15.32 5.26 34.39
N ASP A 694 -16.61 5.02 34.11
CA ASP A 694 -17.50 5.99 33.46
C ASP A 694 -16.89 6.50 32.14
N THR A 695 -16.47 7.76 32.09
CA THR A 695 -15.85 8.39 30.91
C THR A 695 -14.36 8.69 31.12
N VAL A 696 -13.73 8.18 32.18
CA VAL A 696 -12.33 8.40 32.48
C VAL A 696 -11.55 7.11 32.27
N VAL A 697 -10.48 7.17 31.49
CA VAL A 697 -9.52 6.08 31.32
C VAL A 697 -8.41 6.25 32.36
N TYR A 698 -8.15 5.20 33.11
CA TYR A 698 -7.20 5.12 34.21
C TYR A 698 -6.03 4.22 33.87
N ASP A 699 -5.00 4.28 34.71
CA ASP A 699 -3.70 3.58 34.53
C ASP A 699 -2.98 3.96 33.25
N TYR A 700 -3.43 5.09 32.72
CA TYR A 700 -2.83 5.78 31.60
C TYR A 700 -2.14 7.02 32.16
N ASP A 701 -0.85 7.16 31.98
CA ASP A 701 -0.14 8.36 32.46
C ASP A 701 -0.60 9.55 31.59
N GLY A 702 -1.54 10.34 32.10
CA GLY A 702 -2.34 11.35 31.37
C GLY A 702 -1.55 12.54 30.82
N ASN A 703 -0.27 12.38 30.57
CA ASN A 703 0.57 13.28 29.80
C ASN A 703 0.69 12.76 28.36
N THR A 704 0.46 13.59 27.41
CA THR A 704 0.34 13.44 25.96
C THR A 704 1.45 12.69 25.22
N SER A 705 2.30 11.97 25.92
CA SER A 705 3.41 11.14 25.39
C SER A 705 3.65 9.85 26.19
N SER A 706 2.77 9.45 27.09
CA SER A 706 3.00 8.36 28.02
C SER A 706 2.09 7.18 27.69
N PHE A 707 2.64 5.97 27.74
CA PHE A 707 1.94 4.72 27.52
C PHE A 707 1.24 4.24 28.79
N PRO A 708 0.18 3.38 28.68
CA PRO A 708 -0.43 2.78 29.84
C PRO A 708 0.60 1.97 30.64
N THR A 709 0.47 1.99 31.94
CA THR A 709 1.36 1.29 32.87
C THR A 709 0.82 -0.05 33.32
N VAL A 710 -0.48 -0.28 33.08
CA VAL A 710 -1.21 -1.50 33.42
C VAL A 710 -2.21 -1.82 32.32
N GLY A 711 -2.39 -3.12 32.01
CA GLY A 711 -3.42 -3.61 31.13
C GLY A 711 -4.42 -4.49 31.88
N HIS A 712 -5.69 -4.43 31.48
CA HIS A 712 -6.75 -5.20 32.10
C HIS A 712 -7.62 -5.91 31.05
N TYR A 713 -7.87 -7.20 31.25
CA TYR A 713 -8.67 -8.04 30.36
C TYR A 713 -9.77 -8.79 31.13
N TRP A 714 -10.98 -8.78 30.61
CA TRP A 714 -12.07 -9.52 31.21
C TRP A 714 -11.92 -11.03 31.05
N THR A 715 -12.34 -11.77 32.10
CA THR A 715 -12.68 -13.19 32.02
C THR A 715 -14.20 -13.36 32.02
N SER A 716 -14.69 -14.55 31.68
CA SER A 716 -16.12 -14.86 31.77
C SER A 716 -16.61 -15.17 33.21
N THR A 717 -15.71 -15.17 34.20
CA THR A 717 -16.01 -15.63 35.55
C THR A 717 -16.51 -14.50 36.46
N PRO A 718 -17.74 -14.63 37.05
CA PRO A 718 -18.21 -13.67 38.05
C PRO A 718 -17.45 -13.83 39.37
N ASP A 719 -17.36 -12.74 40.14
CA ASP A 719 -16.80 -12.75 41.51
C ASP A 719 -17.75 -12.04 42.49
N GLY A 720 -18.77 -12.73 42.95
CA GLY A 720 -19.88 -12.16 43.71
C GLY A 720 -20.89 -11.41 42.85
N GLU A 721 -21.65 -10.49 43.42
CA GLU A 721 -22.72 -9.80 42.72
C GLU A 721 -22.26 -8.59 41.93
N LEU A 722 -21.24 -7.86 42.38
CA LEU A 722 -20.76 -6.61 41.80
C LEU A 722 -19.46 -6.73 41.02
N ASN A 723 -18.69 -7.80 41.26
CA ASN A 723 -17.36 -7.99 40.70
C ASN A 723 -17.31 -9.18 39.75
N ALA A 724 -16.27 -9.20 38.92
CA ALA A 724 -15.87 -10.31 38.08
C ALA A 724 -14.34 -10.45 38.09
N LYS A 725 -13.85 -11.64 37.72
CA LYS A 725 -12.42 -11.88 37.58
C LYS A 725 -11.89 -11.22 36.31
N SER A 726 -10.71 -10.61 36.41
CA SER A 726 -9.97 -9.99 35.32
C SER A 726 -8.50 -10.38 35.34
N ILE A 727 -7.86 -10.31 34.20
CA ILE A 727 -6.40 -10.41 34.04
C ILE A 727 -5.84 -9.01 34.19
N LYS A 728 -4.77 -8.90 35.00
CA LYS A 728 -3.98 -7.71 35.15
C LYS A 728 -2.57 -7.95 34.67
N ILE A 729 -2.06 -7.00 33.88
CA ILE A 729 -0.70 -7.03 33.35
C ILE A 729 0.01 -5.77 33.82
N ASP A 730 1.10 -5.91 34.54
CA ASP A 730 1.96 -4.81 34.95
C ASP A 730 3.46 -5.22 34.94
N LYS A 731 4.35 -4.37 35.43
CA LYS A 731 5.79 -4.65 35.49
C LYS A 731 6.18 -5.88 36.33
N THR A 732 5.24 -6.42 37.11
CA THR A 732 5.46 -7.63 37.92
C THR A 732 5.04 -8.90 37.18
N GLY A 733 4.38 -8.77 36.03
CA GLY A 733 3.92 -9.87 35.18
C GLY A 733 2.42 -9.87 34.97
N VAL A 734 1.84 -11.07 34.82
CA VAL A 734 0.42 -11.33 34.55
C VAL A 734 -0.21 -12.03 35.78
N SER A 735 -1.31 -11.49 36.28
CA SER A 735 -2.05 -12.00 37.43
C SER A 735 -3.56 -11.97 37.22
N ILE A 736 -4.31 -12.67 38.08
CA ILE A 736 -5.78 -12.64 38.12
C ILE A 736 -6.22 -11.87 39.34
N GLU A 737 -7.14 -10.93 39.16
CA GLU A 737 -7.71 -10.12 40.25
C GLU A 737 -9.23 -10.01 40.15
N SER A 738 -9.83 -9.37 41.12
CA SER A 738 -11.28 -9.05 41.18
C SER A 738 -11.48 -7.59 40.83
N ALA A 739 -12.42 -7.29 39.96
CA ALA A 739 -12.71 -5.93 39.50
C ALA A 739 -14.23 -5.67 39.43
N GLU A 740 -14.62 -4.41 39.63
CA GLU A 740 -16.04 -4.00 39.50
C GLU A 740 -16.53 -4.22 38.06
N ARG A 741 -17.67 -4.88 37.85
CA ARG A 741 -18.22 -5.23 36.53
C ARG A 741 -18.50 -4.02 35.63
N CYS A 742 -18.70 -2.85 36.21
CA CYS A 742 -18.94 -1.60 35.46
C CYS A 742 -17.67 -0.99 34.84
N LEU A 743 -16.48 -1.46 35.22
CA LEU A 743 -15.25 -1.00 34.60
C LEU A 743 -15.18 -1.46 33.15
N GLY A 744 -14.71 -0.56 32.27
CA GLY A 744 -14.39 -0.93 30.90
C GLY A 744 -12.99 -1.51 30.83
N MET A 745 -12.86 -2.74 30.33
CA MET A 745 -11.59 -3.42 30.13
C MET A 745 -11.56 -4.09 28.75
N SER A 746 -10.36 -4.43 28.30
CA SER A 746 -10.15 -5.11 27.01
C SER A 746 -10.73 -6.51 26.99
N VAL A 747 -11.06 -6.97 25.80
CA VAL A 747 -11.58 -8.31 25.52
C VAL A 747 -10.69 -9.01 24.51
N ARG A 748 -10.12 -10.14 24.90
CA ARG A 748 -9.37 -11.03 24.01
C ARG A 748 -10.07 -12.37 23.93
N LEU A 749 -10.57 -12.69 22.76
CA LEU A 749 -11.34 -13.91 22.54
C LEU A 749 -10.45 -15.10 22.23
N VAL A 750 -11.00 -16.30 22.47
CA VAL A 750 -10.41 -17.56 22.07
C VAL A 750 -11.44 -18.44 21.37
N LYS A 751 -10.96 -19.36 20.55
CA LYS A 751 -11.75 -20.51 20.09
C LYS A 751 -11.14 -21.79 20.64
N ASP A 752 -12.00 -22.77 20.92
CA ASP A 752 -11.54 -24.09 21.30
C ASP A 752 -10.88 -24.76 20.09
N VAL A 753 -9.74 -25.38 20.30
CA VAL A 753 -9.16 -26.29 19.31
C VAL A 753 -9.98 -27.55 19.36
N ASP A 754 -10.72 -27.86 18.29
CA ASP A 754 -11.44 -29.09 18.15
C ASP A 754 -10.43 -30.23 18.35
N SER A 755 -10.71 -31.11 19.27
CA SER A 755 -9.95 -32.34 19.38
C SER A 755 -10.23 -33.14 18.12
N GLU A 756 -9.37 -32.95 17.11
CA GLU A 756 -9.43 -33.82 15.95
C GLU A 756 -9.33 -35.26 16.41
N GLN A 757 -10.43 -35.98 16.40
CA GLN A 757 -10.39 -37.40 16.41
C GLN A 757 -9.68 -37.87 15.13
N GLY A 758 -8.38 -37.94 15.26
CA GLY A 758 -7.51 -38.81 14.46
C GLY A 758 -7.52 -38.57 12.95
N ILE A 759 -6.77 -37.59 12.48
CA ILE A 759 -5.82 -37.84 11.38
C ILE A 759 -4.55 -37.06 11.76
N GLU A 760 -3.53 -37.75 12.25
CA GLU A 760 -2.17 -37.17 12.31
C GLU A 760 -1.84 -36.63 10.92
N ASP A 761 -1.53 -35.34 10.81
CA ASP A 761 -0.83 -34.78 9.67
C ASP A 761 0.54 -35.48 9.61
N VAL A 762 0.61 -36.54 8.84
CA VAL A 762 1.90 -37.11 8.46
C VAL A 762 2.54 -36.06 7.55
N LEU A 763 3.33 -35.21 8.14
CA LEU A 763 4.28 -34.34 7.43
C LEU A 763 5.28 -35.26 6.70
N PHE A 764 4.96 -35.62 5.48
CA PHE A 764 5.97 -36.13 4.57
C PHE A 764 6.81 -34.96 4.11
N ASP A 765 7.98 -34.85 4.71
CA ASP A 765 9.09 -34.03 4.20
C ASP A 765 9.58 -34.66 2.89
N ASP A 766 8.95 -34.30 1.77
CA ASP A 766 9.45 -34.64 0.44
C ASP A 766 9.38 -33.39 -0.46
N LYS A 767 10.52 -32.77 -0.67
CA LYS A 767 10.76 -31.60 -1.45
C LYS A 767 10.40 -31.69 -2.95
N GLN A 768 9.76 -32.78 -3.40
CA GLN A 768 9.47 -33.04 -4.82
C GLN A 768 8.03 -33.39 -5.19
N ASN A 769 7.07 -33.50 -4.26
CA ASN A 769 5.67 -33.82 -4.61
C ASN A 769 4.70 -32.95 -3.81
N ARG A 770 4.19 -31.89 -4.41
CA ARG A 770 3.17 -31.02 -3.83
C ARG A 770 1.80 -31.71 -3.82
N THR A 771 1.52 -32.49 -2.78
CA THR A 771 0.19 -33.07 -2.54
C THR A 771 -0.50 -32.24 -1.47
N ARG A 772 -1.66 -31.65 -1.76
CA ARG A 772 -2.50 -30.90 -0.80
C ARG A 772 -3.79 -31.66 -0.56
N LYS A 773 -4.29 -31.64 0.66
CA LYS A 773 -5.64 -32.11 1.01
C LYS A 773 -6.53 -30.89 1.19
N ILE A 774 -7.70 -30.89 0.60
CA ILE A 774 -8.72 -29.85 0.75
C ILE A 774 -10.06 -30.49 1.11
N LEU A 775 -10.83 -29.80 1.93
CA LEU A 775 -12.21 -30.15 2.21
C LEU A 775 -13.10 -29.24 1.35
N MET A 776 -13.93 -29.80 0.50
CA MET A 776 -14.85 -29.05 -0.38
C MET A 776 -16.25 -29.68 -0.23
N ASP A 777 -17.24 -28.89 0.14
CA ASP A 777 -18.62 -29.35 0.37
C ASP A 777 -18.71 -30.56 1.34
N GLY A 778 -17.90 -30.55 2.39
CA GLY A 778 -17.84 -31.65 3.36
C GLY A 778 -17.19 -32.94 2.86
N GLN A 779 -16.55 -32.92 1.69
CA GLN A 779 -15.83 -34.06 1.13
C GLN A 779 -14.33 -33.75 1.00
N LEU A 780 -13.51 -34.75 1.37
CA LEU A 780 -12.05 -34.65 1.28
C LEU A 780 -11.59 -34.88 -0.16
N TYR A 781 -10.80 -33.93 -0.66
CA TYR A 781 -10.10 -34.04 -1.94
C TYR A 781 -8.59 -33.95 -1.73
N ILE A 782 -7.85 -34.55 -2.65
CA ILE A 782 -6.39 -34.54 -2.69
C ILE A 782 -5.98 -33.85 -3.99
N ILE A 783 -5.26 -32.74 -3.87
CA ILE A 783 -4.64 -32.09 -5.01
C ILE A 783 -3.21 -32.61 -5.14
N ARG A 784 -2.88 -33.13 -6.32
CA ARG A 784 -1.54 -33.60 -6.66
C ARG A 784 -1.22 -33.18 -8.09
N ASP A 785 -0.09 -32.51 -8.28
CA ASP A 785 0.37 -32.05 -9.59
C ASP A 785 -0.70 -31.27 -10.41
N GLY A 786 -1.45 -30.38 -9.71
CA GLY A 786 -2.51 -29.57 -10.31
C GLY A 786 -3.79 -30.34 -10.64
N ARG A 787 -3.93 -31.62 -10.24
CA ARG A 787 -5.12 -32.46 -10.45
C ARG A 787 -5.81 -32.72 -9.13
N ILE A 788 -7.15 -32.78 -9.16
CA ILE A 788 -7.98 -33.02 -7.96
C ILE A 788 -8.46 -34.48 -7.95
N TYR A 789 -8.25 -35.16 -6.83
CA TYR A 789 -8.67 -36.53 -6.59
C TYR A 789 -9.61 -36.57 -5.39
N ASN A 790 -10.63 -37.40 -5.39
CA ASN A 790 -11.43 -37.66 -4.21
C ASN A 790 -10.68 -38.54 -3.17
N ALA A 791 -11.27 -38.73 -2.00
CA ALA A 791 -10.66 -39.54 -0.94
C ALA A 791 -10.36 -41.01 -1.30
N THR A 792 -10.97 -41.52 -2.36
CA THR A 792 -10.72 -42.87 -2.88
C THR A 792 -9.67 -42.88 -4.00
N GLY A 793 -9.05 -41.73 -4.32
CA GLY A 793 -8.00 -41.62 -5.33
C GLY A 793 -8.51 -41.50 -6.78
N VAL A 794 -9.80 -41.29 -6.99
CA VAL A 794 -10.37 -41.06 -8.33
C VAL A 794 -10.20 -39.57 -8.70
N GLN A 795 -9.60 -39.30 -9.85
CA GLN A 795 -9.49 -37.92 -10.35
C GLN A 795 -10.89 -37.38 -10.69
N VAL A 796 -11.23 -36.21 -10.12
CA VAL A 796 -12.55 -35.58 -10.29
C VAL A 796 -12.47 -34.26 -11.09
N LYS A 797 -11.27 -33.72 -11.24
CA LYS A 797 -11.00 -32.53 -12.08
C LYS A 797 -9.50 -32.46 -12.42
#